data_9ba3c880de247c65d4eeedb1c2893cb2
#
_entry.id   9ba3c880de247c65d4eeedb1c2893cb2
#
_cell.length_a   1.000
_cell.length_b   1.000
_cell.length_c   1.000
_cell.angle_alpha   90.00
_cell.angle_beta   90.00
_cell.angle_gamma   90.00
#
_symmetry.space_group_name_H-M   'P 1'
#
loop_
_entity.id
_entity.type
_entity.pdbx_description
1 polymer ?
#
loop_
_entity_poly.entity_id
_entity_poly.type
_entity_poly.pdbx_seq_one_letter_code
_entity_poly.pdbx_strand_id
1 'polypeptide(L)'
;MRKGIAISSPSDPPRPRRGGRRARPLSPEEQARQEALSRALAAETEAWEQPAEPTDPSAPPAVPPAAPLADALEDWTQEPEPEPEPAPEPGPAPEPVSRAPRSDLSAWVAGPLPSQTSSLDDWLQGPIELHAEREAEDAWSTSGAVSGTWGRRGEEMRSRSPEPVPGEEGAAADQRRSRPAFRRELHGLRAVALGLVAVYHIWLGRVSGGVDVFLFLSAFFLTGTFVRRLESGRPLGIPRYWLHTFKRLLPPAAVTILLVLGGTAALLPSSMWPTIMQEAVASAAYLQNLLLVLLQVDYHARDAGTASPLQHFWSLSVQGQAFVVWPLLFLLVVGRARRGLSVRRPLIALVAVIGAASLVWSILSTATQQQIAYFDTAARMWEFAAGSLLALALPVLDELTGARRPEDGAPPRLRVPRALVGWAGIAALLACGVLVDVSALFPGWIALWPLAAAGAVVVAGHSGLRWGVDALLSTRPAAFIGDISYALYLVHWPVLVLWLHHSGQQRAGLWDGLAVLAGSVLLAWLVTRAVDAPVRRSRWLEARPWRALTAIALSFALVAGAAGGWWAVLQRTPAQPPVADGPSLATDEVATVPPPDVRPYGWQLGSQWPDLPERCGGQWEPERSFPHVTCQQLLPGDEDAEETIVVVGSSHSRQYIPALLPTAEARGAQVVNLSMDGCSFLAGTERSAYCEGYDEFVLEYLDQKQPDTVLTTVTLTSAEDAGETLPAGTEEAVTQLLDRGIDVLAARDTPRWEEDQYQCAEAVIDGGGTPAEADADCGADIEDKLAAENPAQPLAALTGAGSSVTLLDLSAQICPGGRCSPVLGEVFVYMDTDHLTRLFVEESLAPTVTRELAVTGA
;
A
#
# COMPACT_ATOMS: atom_id res chain seq x y z
N MET A 1 60.57 13.44 -5.29
CA MET A 1 60.88 13.66 -6.72
C MET A 1 59.60 14.18 -7.40
N ARG A 2 59.61 15.47 -7.75
CA ARG A 2 58.47 16.12 -8.46
C ARG A 2 58.45 15.69 -9.91
N LYS A 3 57.29 15.37 -10.49
CA LYS A 3 57.01 15.60 -11.92
C LYS A 3 55.55 16.06 -12.06
N GLY A 4 55.41 17.33 -12.44
CA GLY A 4 54.14 17.94 -12.84
C GLY A 4 53.69 17.43 -14.21
N ILE A 5 52.42 17.42 -14.43
CA ILE A 5 51.78 17.24 -15.73
C ILE A 5 50.95 18.50 -16.01
N ALA A 6 51.20 19.07 -17.17
CA ALA A 6 50.67 20.32 -17.66
C ALA A 6 49.22 20.17 -18.13
N ILE A 7 48.44 21.23 -17.87
CA ILE A 7 47.10 21.46 -18.39
C ILE A 7 47.19 21.97 -19.82
N SER A 8 46.58 21.29 -20.78
CA SER A 8 46.35 21.79 -22.14
C SER A 8 44.91 22.09 -22.41
N SER A 9 44.61 23.29 -22.85
CA SER A 9 43.30 23.84 -23.21
C SER A 9 42.67 23.16 -24.43
N PRO A 10 41.33 23.20 -24.60
CA PRO A 10 40.62 22.54 -25.68
C PRO A 10 40.59 23.36 -26.96
N SER A 11 40.84 22.73 -28.07
CA SER A 11 40.70 23.22 -29.43
C SER A 11 39.53 22.62 -30.15
N ASP A 12 38.73 23.49 -30.80
CA ASP A 12 37.81 23.37 -31.93
C ASP A 12 36.84 22.18 -32.11
N PRO A 13 35.56 22.48 -32.50
CA PRO A 13 34.54 21.48 -32.81
C PRO A 13 34.68 20.91 -34.25
N PRO A 14 34.29 19.64 -34.48
CA PRO A 14 34.32 18.99 -35.79
C PRO A 14 33.15 19.43 -36.67
N ARG A 15 33.44 19.61 -37.98
CA ARG A 15 32.51 19.95 -39.06
C ARG A 15 31.49 18.83 -39.32
N PRO A 16 30.21 19.15 -39.64
CA PRO A 16 29.17 18.15 -39.86
C PRO A 16 29.28 17.48 -41.24
N ARG A 17 29.10 16.16 -41.26
CA ARG A 17 28.93 15.36 -42.49
C ARG A 17 27.51 15.57 -43.07
N ARG A 18 27.44 15.91 -44.39
CA ARG A 18 26.21 16.03 -45.17
C ARG A 18 25.50 14.69 -45.32
N GLY A 19 24.17 14.67 -45.05
CA GLY A 19 23.29 13.56 -45.35
C GLY A 19 22.00 13.62 -44.51
N GLY A 20 21.18 14.65 -44.63
CA GLY A 20 19.91 14.78 -43.97
C GLY A 20 18.82 15.23 -44.96
N ARG A 21 17.70 14.55 -44.96
CA ARG A 21 16.48 14.93 -45.68
C ARG A 21 16.07 16.35 -45.30
N ARG A 22 15.79 17.19 -46.29
CA ARG A 22 15.25 18.53 -46.10
C ARG A 22 13.89 18.41 -45.37
N ALA A 23 13.81 19.02 -44.21
CA ALA A 23 12.55 19.26 -43.51
C ALA A 23 11.69 20.21 -44.38
N ARG A 24 10.41 19.93 -44.46
CA ARG A 24 9.41 20.74 -45.15
C ARG A 24 9.34 22.09 -44.40
N PRO A 25 9.37 23.25 -45.09
CA PRO A 25 9.18 24.52 -44.42
C PRO A 25 7.76 24.59 -43.81
N LEU A 26 7.69 25.13 -42.62
CA LEU A 26 6.41 25.32 -41.88
C LEU A 26 5.51 26.28 -42.67
N SER A 27 4.20 26.05 -42.58
CA SER A 27 3.22 26.97 -43.16
C SER A 27 3.20 28.32 -42.42
N PRO A 28 2.74 29.40 -43.04
CA PRO A 28 2.69 30.73 -42.42
C PRO A 28 1.86 30.71 -41.10
N GLU A 29 0.85 29.86 -41.01
CA GLU A 29 0.04 29.69 -39.76
C GLU A 29 0.82 28.95 -38.66
N GLU A 30 1.63 27.95 -39.00
CA GLU A 30 2.48 27.23 -38.04
C GLU A 30 3.59 28.11 -37.53
N GLN A 31 4.17 28.97 -38.39
CA GLN A 31 5.16 29.96 -37.96
C GLN A 31 4.57 31.03 -37.05
N ALA A 32 3.37 31.54 -37.36
CA ALA A 32 2.69 32.51 -36.50
C ALA A 32 2.32 31.92 -35.11
N ARG A 33 1.94 30.65 -35.05
CA ARG A 33 1.71 29.94 -33.77
C ARG A 33 2.98 29.76 -32.96
N GLN A 34 4.10 29.41 -33.60
CA GLN A 34 5.39 29.24 -32.94
C GLN A 34 5.94 30.56 -32.39
N GLU A 35 5.78 31.67 -33.16
CA GLU A 35 6.15 33.02 -32.72
C GLU A 35 5.22 33.52 -31.57
N ALA A 36 3.94 33.16 -31.57
CA ALA A 36 3.05 33.52 -30.50
C ALA A 36 3.38 32.77 -29.19
N LEU A 37 3.73 31.48 -29.29
CA LEU A 37 4.17 30.67 -28.15
C LEU A 37 5.49 31.15 -27.57
N SER A 38 6.45 31.51 -28.42
CA SER A 38 7.75 32.08 -28.01
C SER A 38 7.58 33.42 -27.29
N ARG A 39 6.66 34.27 -27.74
CA ARG A 39 6.34 35.56 -27.09
C ARG A 39 5.64 35.36 -25.73
N ALA A 40 4.75 34.37 -25.60
CA ALA A 40 4.12 34.06 -24.35
C ALA A 40 5.12 33.53 -23.29
N LEU A 41 6.03 32.66 -23.70
CA LEU A 41 7.11 32.14 -22.82
C LEU A 41 8.12 33.23 -22.41
N ALA A 42 8.43 34.16 -23.31
CA ALA A 42 9.31 35.30 -23.00
C ALA A 42 8.66 36.27 -22.01
N ALA A 43 7.35 36.50 -22.14
CA ALA A 43 6.60 37.35 -21.21
C ALA A 43 6.47 36.74 -19.79
N GLU A 44 6.34 35.41 -19.68
CA GLU A 44 6.42 34.71 -18.39
C GLU A 44 7.81 34.80 -17.75
N THR A 45 8.88 34.72 -18.53
CA THR A 45 10.24 34.80 -18.00
C THR A 45 10.60 36.23 -17.54
N GLU A 46 10.13 37.27 -18.25
CA GLU A 46 10.31 38.66 -17.84
C GLU A 46 9.50 39.02 -16.56
N ALA A 47 8.41 38.35 -16.30
CA ALA A 47 7.63 38.56 -15.08
C ALA A 47 8.33 38.03 -13.79
N TRP A 48 9.30 37.14 -13.94
CA TRP A 48 10.08 36.60 -12.83
C TRP A 48 11.40 37.34 -12.56
N GLU A 49 11.84 38.20 -13.47
CA GLU A 49 13.13 38.94 -13.32
C GLU A 49 12.96 40.40 -12.81
N GLN A 50 11.75 40.89 -12.52
CA GLN A 50 11.59 42.23 -11.97
C GLN A 50 11.72 42.21 -10.44
N PRO A 51 12.71 42.94 -9.87
CA PRO A 51 12.79 43.14 -8.42
C PRO A 51 11.61 43.97 -7.97
N ALA A 52 10.93 43.56 -6.90
CA ALA A 52 9.82 44.27 -6.29
C ALA A 52 10.27 45.66 -5.84
N GLU A 53 9.64 46.73 -6.34
CA GLU A 53 9.82 48.09 -5.82
C GLU A 53 9.23 48.17 -4.39
N PRO A 54 9.91 48.91 -3.45
CA PRO A 54 9.45 49.01 -2.09
C PRO A 54 8.16 49.83 -2.02
N THR A 55 7.08 49.19 -1.56
CA THR A 55 5.75 49.82 -1.35
C THR A 55 5.77 50.71 -0.11
N ASP A 56 5.23 51.92 -0.24
CA ASP A 56 4.98 52.91 0.83
C ASP A 56 4.02 52.33 1.89
N PRO A 57 4.37 52.28 3.19
CA PRO A 57 3.56 51.64 4.24
C PRO A 57 2.31 52.43 4.68
N SER A 58 1.91 53.48 3.95
CA SER A 58 0.80 54.37 4.37
C SER A 58 -0.47 54.30 3.51
N ALA A 59 -0.62 53.35 2.56
CA ALA A 59 -1.79 53.22 1.70
C ALA A 59 -2.62 51.97 2.09
N PRO A 60 -3.97 52.09 2.19
CA PRO A 60 -4.82 50.91 2.48
C PRO A 60 -4.81 49.92 1.32
N PRO A 61 -4.93 48.62 1.58
CA PRO A 61 -4.85 47.59 0.53
C PRO A 61 -6.02 47.72 -0.45
N ALA A 62 -5.68 47.74 -1.74
CA ALA A 62 -6.65 47.68 -2.82
C ALA A 62 -7.16 46.26 -2.98
N VAL A 63 -8.45 46.05 -2.88
CA VAL A 63 -9.14 44.79 -3.13
C VAL A 63 -9.03 44.47 -4.63
N PRO A 64 -8.49 43.32 -5.02
CA PRO A 64 -8.49 42.92 -6.43
C PRO A 64 -9.91 42.61 -6.91
N PRO A 65 -10.26 42.90 -8.17
CA PRO A 65 -11.57 42.57 -8.71
C PRO A 65 -11.75 41.05 -8.79
N ALA A 66 -12.88 40.59 -8.26
CA ALA A 66 -13.28 39.18 -8.29
C ALA A 66 -13.33 38.65 -9.72
N ALA A 67 -12.74 37.48 -9.93
CA ALA A 67 -12.75 36.81 -11.21
C ALA A 67 -14.17 36.28 -11.55
N PRO A 68 -14.56 36.24 -12.83
CA PRO A 68 -15.94 35.91 -13.25
C PRO A 68 -16.31 34.42 -13.20
N LEU A 69 -15.69 33.63 -12.33
CA LEU A 69 -15.96 32.20 -12.18
C LEU A 69 -16.92 31.87 -11.02
N ALA A 70 -17.16 32.79 -10.12
CA ALA A 70 -18.09 32.58 -9.01
C ALA A 70 -19.56 32.59 -9.46
N ASP A 71 -19.91 33.45 -10.43
CA ASP A 71 -21.29 33.57 -10.93
C ASP A 71 -21.76 32.39 -11.80
N ALA A 72 -20.84 31.51 -12.24
CA ALA A 72 -21.20 30.35 -13.06
C ALA A 72 -21.50 29.09 -12.22
N LEU A 73 -21.26 29.09 -10.92
CA LEU A 73 -21.50 27.96 -10.04
C LEU A 73 -22.80 28.10 -9.22
N GLU A 74 -23.31 29.30 -9.03
CA GLU A 74 -24.58 29.50 -8.32
C GLU A 74 -25.82 29.13 -9.17
N ASP A 75 -25.69 29.10 -10.51
CA ASP A 75 -26.80 28.77 -11.42
C ASP A 75 -27.10 27.26 -11.54
N TRP A 76 -26.29 26.41 -10.90
CA TRP A 76 -26.44 24.94 -10.89
C TRP A 76 -27.09 24.36 -9.64
N THR A 77 -27.40 25.19 -8.64
CA THR A 77 -27.97 24.75 -7.36
C THR A 77 -29.41 25.16 -7.13
N GLN A 78 -30.04 25.87 -8.07
CA GLN A 78 -31.47 26.18 -7.99
C GLN A 78 -32.27 25.16 -8.81
N GLU A 79 -32.88 24.21 -8.13
CA GLU A 79 -33.97 23.40 -8.70
C GLU A 79 -35.18 24.30 -8.97
N PRO A 80 -35.79 24.27 -10.18
CA PRO A 80 -37.01 25.03 -10.43
C PRO A 80 -38.18 24.41 -9.65
N GLU A 81 -38.92 25.22 -8.90
CA GLU A 81 -40.19 24.80 -8.29
C GLU A 81 -41.18 24.32 -9.38
N PRO A 82 -41.84 23.16 -9.17
CA PRO A 82 -42.79 22.65 -10.15
C PRO A 82 -44.07 23.49 -10.15
N GLU A 83 -44.46 23.97 -11.35
CA GLU A 83 -45.79 24.58 -11.58
C GLU A 83 -46.90 23.55 -11.26
N PRO A 84 -48.04 23.95 -10.68
CA PRO A 84 -49.13 23.06 -10.36
C PRO A 84 -49.88 22.60 -11.62
N GLU A 85 -49.89 21.27 -11.85
CA GLU A 85 -50.69 20.67 -12.90
C GLU A 85 -52.18 20.81 -12.66
N PRO A 86 -52.99 21.06 -13.73
CA PRO A 86 -54.46 21.09 -13.64
C PRO A 86 -55.01 19.66 -13.49
N ALA A 87 -56.06 19.50 -12.66
CA ALA A 87 -56.70 18.25 -12.34
C ALA A 87 -57.27 17.52 -13.58
N PRO A 88 -57.06 16.21 -13.74
CA PRO A 88 -57.62 15.45 -14.85
C PRO A 88 -59.09 15.06 -14.62
N GLU A 89 -59.86 15.15 -15.70
CA GLU A 89 -61.24 14.67 -15.79
C GLU A 89 -61.31 13.14 -15.72
N PRO A 90 -62.36 12.50 -15.20
CA PRO A 90 -62.44 11.06 -14.99
C PRO A 90 -62.81 10.32 -16.30
N GLY A 91 -61.88 9.55 -16.83
CA GLY A 91 -62.09 8.63 -17.94
C GLY A 91 -62.58 7.25 -17.54
N PRO A 92 -63.18 6.46 -18.44
CA PRO A 92 -63.88 5.23 -18.10
C PRO A 92 -62.90 4.08 -17.66
N ALA A 93 -63.40 3.19 -16.82
CA ALA A 93 -62.70 2.08 -16.23
C ALA A 93 -62.17 1.08 -17.24
N PRO A 94 -60.91 0.64 -17.15
CA PRO A 94 -60.37 -0.41 -18.01
C PRO A 94 -60.65 -1.83 -17.50
N GLU A 95 -60.95 -2.70 -18.44
CA GLU A 95 -61.11 -4.17 -18.26
C GLU A 95 -59.79 -4.82 -17.71
N PRO A 96 -59.86 -5.96 -17.02
CA PRO A 96 -58.72 -6.60 -16.40
C PRO A 96 -57.78 -7.24 -17.41
N VAL A 97 -56.61 -6.63 -17.63
CA VAL A 97 -55.52 -7.24 -18.40
C VAL A 97 -54.79 -8.28 -17.55
N SER A 98 -54.70 -9.49 -18.06
CA SER A 98 -53.98 -10.60 -17.44
C SER A 98 -52.52 -10.25 -17.18
N ARG A 99 -52.07 -10.40 -15.97
CA ARG A 99 -50.68 -10.19 -15.55
C ARG A 99 -49.75 -11.18 -16.28
N ALA A 100 -48.89 -10.65 -17.12
CA ALA A 100 -47.70 -11.40 -17.58
C ALA A 100 -46.75 -11.65 -16.38
N PRO A 101 -46.10 -12.81 -16.30
CA PRO A 101 -45.27 -13.12 -15.17
C PRO A 101 -44.01 -12.25 -15.14
N ARG A 102 -43.74 -11.63 -14.00
CA ARG A 102 -42.46 -10.94 -13.70
C ARG A 102 -41.34 -11.93 -13.88
N SER A 103 -40.43 -11.70 -14.81
CA SER A 103 -39.25 -12.49 -15.00
C SER A 103 -38.30 -12.26 -13.81
N ASP A 104 -38.18 -13.25 -12.93
CA ASP A 104 -37.33 -13.21 -11.73
C ASP A 104 -35.85 -13.27 -12.14
N LEU A 105 -35.13 -12.17 -11.91
CA LEU A 105 -33.68 -12.07 -12.18
C LEU A 105 -32.87 -13.10 -11.36
N SER A 106 -33.42 -13.52 -10.20
CA SER A 106 -32.78 -14.48 -9.29
C SER A 106 -32.61 -15.86 -9.91
N ALA A 107 -33.49 -16.29 -10.79
CA ALA A 107 -33.43 -17.59 -11.43
C ALA A 107 -32.22 -17.77 -12.39
N TRP A 108 -31.62 -16.67 -12.87
CA TRP A 108 -30.47 -16.74 -13.79
C TRP A 108 -29.12 -16.77 -13.07
N VAL A 109 -29.04 -16.17 -11.91
CA VAL A 109 -27.87 -16.27 -11.06
C VAL A 109 -27.79 -17.67 -10.46
N ALA A 110 -28.94 -18.29 -10.26
CA ALA A 110 -29.14 -19.51 -9.52
C ALA A 110 -29.37 -20.74 -10.40
N GLY A 111 -29.87 -20.65 -11.61
CA GLY A 111 -30.42 -21.78 -12.35
C GLY A 111 -31.87 -22.08 -11.93
N PRO A 112 -32.62 -22.91 -12.64
CA PRO A 112 -34.02 -23.21 -12.28
C PRO A 112 -34.06 -23.79 -10.87
N LEU A 113 -34.86 -23.16 -10.00
CA LEU A 113 -35.15 -23.70 -8.67
C LEU A 113 -35.92 -25.02 -8.83
N PRO A 114 -35.45 -26.13 -8.25
CA PRO A 114 -36.22 -27.35 -8.23
C PRO A 114 -37.41 -27.19 -7.28
N SER A 115 -38.56 -27.73 -7.70
CA SER A 115 -39.74 -27.84 -6.83
C SER A 115 -39.41 -28.67 -5.59
N GLN A 116 -39.62 -28.12 -4.43
CA GLN A 116 -39.70 -28.73 -3.10
C GLN A 116 -38.99 -30.09 -2.92
N THR A 117 -37.80 -30.09 -2.38
CA THR A 117 -37.00 -31.17 -1.76
C THR A 117 -35.59 -31.43 -2.32
N SER A 118 -35.04 -30.56 -3.16
CA SER A 118 -33.65 -30.73 -3.56
C SER A 118 -32.70 -30.01 -2.58
N SER A 119 -31.70 -30.75 -2.13
CA SER A 119 -30.67 -30.24 -1.26
C SER A 119 -29.78 -29.20 -1.96
N LEU A 120 -29.07 -28.38 -1.22
CA LEU A 120 -28.06 -27.44 -1.70
C LEU A 120 -27.01 -28.12 -2.63
N ASP A 121 -26.86 -29.43 -2.50
CA ASP A 121 -25.99 -30.29 -3.29
C ASP A 121 -26.40 -30.41 -4.76
N ASP A 122 -27.68 -30.45 -5.09
CA ASP A 122 -28.15 -30.53 -6.49
C ASP A 122 -27.95 -29.22 -7.23
N TRP A 123 -27.88 -28.11 -6.50
CA TRP A 123 -27.74 -26.77 -7.05
C TRP A 123 -26.32 -26.46 -7.55
N LEU A 124 -25.36 -27.15 -6.99
CA LEU A 124 -23.92 -26.93 -7.23
C LEU A 124 -23.32 -27.97 -8.20
N GLN A 125 -24.09 -28.97 -8.66
CA GLN A 125 -23.61 -30.09 -9.50
C GLN A 125 -23.63 -29.85 -11.01
N GLY A 126 -23.95 -28.66 -11.52
CA GLY A 126 -23.81 -28.34 -12.96
C GLY A 126 -22.33 -28.47 -13.39
N PRO A 127 -22.02 -29.09 -14.55
CA PRO A 127 -20.64 -29.31 -14.97
C PRO A 127 -19.93 -27.98 -15.20
N ILE A 128 -18.85 -27.72 -14.46
CA ILE A 128 -17.89 -26.70 -14.82
C ILE A 128 -16.90 -27.35 -15.74
N GLU A 129 -16.88 -26.96 -17.00
CA GLU A 129 -15.82 -27.31 -17.94
C GLU A 129 -14.56 -26.51 -17.64
N LEU A 130 -13.93 -26.76 -16.50
CA LEU A 130 -12.50 -26.54 -16.25
C LEU A 130 -11.68 -27.78 -16.56
N HIS A 131 -12.33 -28.82 -17.18
CA HIS A 131 -11.65 -30.04 -17.62
C HIS A 131 -10.60 -29.84 -18.71
N ALA A 132 -10.67 -28.75 -19.48
CA ALA A 132 -9.68 -28.49 -20.51
C ALA A 132 -8.27 -28.20 -19.96
N GLU A 133 -8.20 -27.59 -18.77
CA GLU A 133 -6.90 -27.42 -18.09
C GLU A 133 -6.39 -28.74 -17.47
N ARG A 134 -7.31 -29.63 -17.02
CA ARG A 134 -6.94 -30.92 -16.41
C ARG A 134 -6.44 -31.95 -17.43
N GLU A 135 -7.09 -32.07 -18.57
CA GLU A 135 -6.67 -33.02 -19.61
C GLU A 135 -5.33 -32.64 -20.26
N ALA A 136 -4.99 -31.36 -20.27
CA ALA A 136 -3.68 -30.91 -20.73
C ALA A 136 -2.57 -31.18 -19.67
N GLU A 137 -2.89 -31.13 -18.40
CA GLU A 137 -1.95 -31.48 -17.31
C GLU A 137 -1.75 -32.98 -17.16
N ASP A 138 -2.81 -33.79 -17.33
CA ASP A 138 -2.73 -35.28 -17.29
C ASP A 138 -1.98 -35.87 -18.48
N ALA A 139 -2.02 -35.22 -19.65
CA ALA A 139 -1.22 -35.63 -20.82
C ALA A 139 0.27 -35.37 -20.65
N TRP A 140 0.66 -34.50 -19.71
CA TRP A 140 2.06 -34.20 -19.41
C TRP A 140 2.66 -35.09 -18.32
N SER A 141 1.85 -35.62 -17.40
CA SER A 141 2.32 -36.51 -16.32
C SER A 141 2.61 -37.94 -16.76
N THR A 142 2.12 -38.37 -17.91
CA THR A 142 2.26 -39.76 -18.43
C THR A 142 3.37 -39.95 -19.46
N SER A 143 4.08 -38.89 -19.90
CA SER A 143 5.13 -39.03 -20.92
C SER A 143 6.57 -39.09 -20.39
N GLY A 144 6.76 -39.36 -19.14
CA GLY A 144 8.09 -39.39 -18.49
C GLY A 144 8.30 -40.57 -17.60
N ALA A 145 8.32 -41.77 -18.12
CA ALA A 145 9.08 -42.96 -17.66
C ALA A 145 8.43 -44.22 -18.21
N VAL A 146 9.05 -44.87 -19.16
CA VAL A 146 9.26 -46.33 -19.16
C VAL A 146 10.22 -46.71 -20.27
N SER A 147 11.43 -46.97 -19.89
CA SER A 147 12.25 -47.94 -20.56
C SER A 147 12.35 -49.13 -19.63
N GLY A 148 11.84 -50.30 -20.03
CA GLY A 148 11.96 -51.52 -19.23
C GLY A 148 11.10 -52.64 -19.82
N THR A 149 11.73 -53.46 -20.66
CA THR A 149 11.29 -54.74 -21.18
C THR A 149 10.60 -55.63 -20.16
N TRP A 150 9.48 -56.29 -20.58
CA TRP A 150 9.16 -57.71 -20.37
C TRP A 150 7.92 -58.14 -21.18
N GLY A 151 8.10 -58.99 -22.04
CA GLY A 151 7.67 -60.30 -22.47
C GLY A 151 6.17 -60.53 -22.67
N ARG A 152 5.85 -60.80 -23.94
CA ARG A 152 4.85 -61.71 -24.51
C ARG A 152 4.02 -62.57 -23.53
N ARG A 153 2.72 -62.36 -23.56
CA ARG A 153 1.62 -63.34 -23.67
C ARG A 153 0.28 -62.64 -23.46
N GLY A 154 -0.67 -62.83 -24.44
CA GLY A 154 -2.03 -62.38 -24.29
C GLY A 154 -2.67 -61.87 -25.59
N GLU A 155 -2.47 -62.53 -26.71
CA GLU A 155 -3.41 -62.55 -27.81
C GLU A 155 -4.53 -63.47 -27.47
N GLU A 156 -5.73 -62.94 -27.55
CA GLU A 156 -7.07 -63.55 -27.57
C GLU A 156 -7.98 -63.00 -26.47
N MET A 157 -8.58 -61.89 -26.79
CA MET A 157 -10.00 -61.58 -26.53
C MET A 157 -10.37 -60.22 -27.11
N ARG A 158 -10.48 -60.12 -28.45
CA ARG A 158 -11.21 -58.99 -29.06
C ARG A 158 -12.68 -59.25 -28.90
N SER A 159 -13.27 -58.72 -27.84
CA SER A 159 -14.71 -58.55 -27.76
C SER A 159 -15.09 -57.36 -28.64
N ARG A 160 -16.07 -57.59 -29.56
CA ARG A 160 -16.64 -56.62 -30.48
C ARG A 160 -17.11 -55.38 -29.76
N SER A 161 -16.47 -54.27 -30.04
CA SER A 161 -17.03 -52.95 -29.76
C SER A 161 -18.21 -52.72 -30.73
N PRO A 162 -19.37 -52.20 -30.31
CA PRO A 162 -20.44 -51.86 -31.24
C PRO A 162 -19.98 -50.76 -32.19
N GLU A 163 -20.33 -50.88 -33.47
CA GLU A 163 -20.09 -49.85 -34.49
C GLU A 163 -20.71 -48.53 -34.06
N PRO A 164 -20.00 -47.39 -34.17
CA PRO A 164 -20.57 -46.07 -33.84
C PRO A 164 -21.67 -45.71 -34.87
N VAL A 165 -22.81 -45.26 -34.37
CA VAL A 165 -23.92 -44.77 -35.15
C VAL A 165 -23.49 -43.53 -35.97
N PRO A 166 -23.77 -43.41 -37.28
CA PRO A 166 -23.31 -42.31 -38.12
C PRO A 166 -23.98 -40.97 -37.81
N GLY A 167 -23.89 -40.43 -36.69
CA GLY A 167 -24.40 -39.14 -36.20
C GLY A 167 -23.66 -38.65 -34.95
N GLU A 168 -23.08 -39.60 -34.18
CA GLU A 168 -22.35 -39.23 -32.92
C GLU A 168 -20.91 -38.76 -33.19
N GLU A 169 -20.27 -39.22 -34.28
CA GLU A 169 -18.95 -38.72 -34.68
C GLU A 169 -18.97 -37.26 -35.13
N GLY A 170 -20.05 -36.81 -35.78
CA GLY A 170 -20.23 -35.39 -36.12
C GLY A 170 -20.42 -34.49 -34.91
N ALA A 171 -21.20 -34.92 -33.93
CA ALA A 171 -21.44 -34.18 -32.71
C ALA A 171 -20.20 -34.15 -31.78
N ALA A 172 -19.46 -35.26 -31.70
CA ALA A 172 -18.21 -35.34 -30.94
C ALA A 172 -17.07 -34.53 -31.60
N ALA A 173 -17.02 -34.51 -32.94
CA ALA A 173 -16.07 -33.70 -33.71
C ALA A 173 -16.40 -32.21 -33.61
N ASP A 174 -17.68 -31.82 -33.56
CA ASP A 174 -18.11 -30.43 -33.40
C ASP A 174 -17.90 -29.93 -31.93
N GLN A 175 -18.09 -30.79 -30.95
CA GLN A 175 -17.75 -30.51 -29.54
C GLN A 175 -16.24 -30.39 -29.34
N ARG A 176 -15.39 -31.12 -30.04
CA ARG A 176 -13.93 -30.97 -30.02
C ARG A 176 -13.48 -29.66 -30.68
N ARG A 177 -14.18 -29.21 -31.75
CA ARG A 177 -13.92 -27.94 -32.43
C ARG A 177 -14.31 -26.70 -31.64
N SER A 178 -15.17 -26.85 -30.63
CA SER A 178 -15.64 -25.73 -29.80
C SER A 178 -14.81 -25.47 -28.53
N ARG A 179 -13.79 -26.30 -28.25
CA ARG A 179 -12.91 -26.08 -27.05
C ARG A 179 -11.85 -25.03 -27.41
N PRO A 180 -11.76 -23.92 -26.65
CA PRO A 180 -10.71 -22.93 -26.88
C PRO A 180 -9.33 -23.57 -26.60
N ALA A 181 -8.40 -23.44 -27.53
CA ALA A 181 -7.04 -23.93 -27.37
C ALA A 181 -6.38 -23.23 -26.17
N PHE A 182 -5.70 -24.02 -25.34
CA PHE A 182 -4.95 -23.52 -24.18
C PHE A 182 -3.80 -22.63 -24.66
N ARG A 183 -3.80 -21.37 -24.23
CA ARG A 183 -2.81 -20.35 -24.61
C ARG A 183 -1.56 -20.44 -23.72
N ARG A 184 -0.62 -21.34 -24.10
CA ARG A 184 0.62 -21.62 -23.33
C ARG A 184 1.51 -20.40 -23.19
N GLU A 185 1.53 -19.51 -24.19
CA GLU A 185 2.32 -18.28 -24.18
C GLU A 185 1.92 -17.33 -23.05
N LEU A 186 0.67 -17.36 -22.59
CA LEU A 186 0.23 -16.54 -21.45
C LEU A 186 0.73 -17.06 -20.11
N HIS A 187 0.99 -18.37 -19.96
CA HIS A 187 1.71 -18.91 -18.81
C HIS A 187 3.16 -18.41 -18.78
N GLY A 188 3.84 -18.40 -19.92
CA GLY A 188 5.16 -17.83 -20.05
C GLY A 188 5.21 -16.31 -19.78
N LEU A 189 4.17 -15.56 -20.19
CA LEU A 189 4.08 -14.13 -19.86
C LEU A 189 3.97 -13.89 -18.35
N ARG A 190 3.19 -14.73 -17.64
CA ARG A 190 3.16 -14.70 -16.17
C ARG A 190 4.53 -15.00 -15.55
N ALA A 191 5.27 -15.95 -16.12
CA ALA A 191 6.63 -16.27 -15.66
C ALA A 191 7.58 -15.08 -15.85
N VAL A 192 7.49 -14.34 -16.98
CA VAL A 192 8.27 -13.13 -17.22
C VAL A 192 7.89 -12.03 -16.23
N ALA A 193 6.60 -11.75 -16.06
CA ALA A 193 6.12 -10.72 -15.14
C ALA A 193 6.61 -10.97 -13.70
N LEU A 194 6.52 -12.23 -13.22
CA LEU A 194 7.01 -12.59 -11.90
C LEU A 194 8.53 -12.54 -11.80
N GLY A 195 9.22 -13.01 -12.83
CA GLY A 195 10.69 -12.91 -12.89
C GLY A 195 11.17 -11.46 -12.76
N LEU A 196 10.47 -10.52 -13.41
CA LEU A 196 10.72 -9.10 -13.24
C LEU A 196 10.48 -8.64 -11.80
N VAL A 197 9.33 -8.98 -11.20
CA VAL A 197 9.04 -8.62 -9.80
C VAL A 197 10.17 -9.11 -8.89
N ALA A 198 10.53 -10.39 -8.97
CA ALA A 198 11.55 -10.97 -8.09
C ALA A 198 12.95 -10.35 -8.32
N VAL A 199 13.37 -10.14 -9.57
CA VAL A 199 14.66 -9.55 -9.91
C VAL A 199 14.73 -8.09 -9.42
N TYR A 200 13.65 -7.33 -9.59
CA TYR A 200 13.63 -5.93 -9.18
C TYR A 200 13.64 -5.79 -7.67
N HIS A 201 12.91 -6.62 -6.94
CA HIS A 201 12.94 -6.61 -5.47
C HIS A 201 14.32 -7.01 -4.93
N ILE A 202 14.96 -8.04 -5.50
CA ILE A 202 16.22 -8.58 -4.96
C ILE A 202 17.40 -7.64 -5.22
N TRP A 203 17.50 -7.04 -6.43
CA TRP A 203 18.72 -6.31 -6.81
C TRP A 203 18.53 -4.83 -7.13
N LEU A 204 17.34 -4.40 -7.53
CA LEU A 204 17.14 -3.05 -8.04
C LEU A 204 16.42 -2.11 -7.08
N GLY A 205 15.66 -2.64 -6.11
CA GLY A 205 14.85 -1.85 -5.18
C GLY A 205 13.82 -0.95 -5.87
N ARG A 206 13.33 -1.34 -7.08
CA ARG A 206 12.47 -0.51 -7.93
C ARG A 206 11.20 -1.25 -8.35
N VAL A 207 10.20 -0.50 -8.79
CA VAL A 207 8.96 -1.05 -9.35
C VAL A 207 9.18 -1.54 -10.78
N SER A 208 8.75 -2.77 -11.07
CA SER A 208 8.93 -3.42 -12.37
C SER A 208 7.72 -3.36 -13.32
N GLY A 209 6.54 -2.90 -12.84
CA GLY A 209 5.27 -3.04 -13.56
C GLY A 209 4.78 -4.49 -13.70
N GLY A 210 5.46 -5.45 -13.09
CA GLY A 210 5.10 -6.88 -13.17
C GLY A 210 3.79 -7.19 -12.45
N VAL A 211 3.50 -6.51 -11.35
CA VAL A 211 2.25 -6.62 -10.59
C VAL A 211 1.06 -6.17 -11.45
N ASP A 212 1.20 -5.05 -12.16
CA ASP A 212 0.18 -4.49 -13.05
C ASP A 212 -0.18 -5.48 -14.16
N VAL A 213 0.83 -6.18 -14.71
CA VAL A 213 0.61 -7.27 -15.67
C VAL A 213 -0.20 -8.42 -15.08
N PHE A 214 0.00 -8.76 -13.78
CA PHE A 214 -0.82 -9.80 -13.11
C PHE A 214 -2.27 -9.36 -12.95
N LEU A 215 -2.53 -8.12 -12.54
CA LEU A 215 -3.89 -7.57 -12.43
C LEU A 215 -4.58 -7.57 -13.79
N PHE A 216 -3.90 -7.07 -14.81
CA PHE A 216 -4.37 -7.07 -16.21
C PHE A 216 -4.71 -8.48 -16.73
N LEU A 217 -3.80 -9.46 -16.59
CA LEU A 217 -4.04 -10.83 -17.06
C LEU A 217 -5.17 -11.52 -16.30
N SER A 218 -5.29 -11.25 -15.02
CA SER A 218 -6.36 -11.79 -14.18
C SER A 218 -7.72 -11.32 -14.64
N ALA A 219 -7.86 -10.02 -14.93
CA ALA A 219 -9.07 -9.45 -15.49
C ALA A 219 -9.37 -9.98 -16.90
N PHE A 220 -8.34 -10.15 -17.72
CA PHE A 220 -8.46 -10.72 -19.06
C PHE A 220 -9.07 -12.13 -19.02
N PHE A 221 -8.55 -13.03 -18.19
CA PHE A 221 -9.06 -14.40 -18.08
C PHE A 221 -10.46 -14.45 -17.47
N LEU A 222 -10.69 -13.66 -16.41
CA LEU A 222 -11.98 -13.57 -15.73
C LEU A 222 -13.05 -13.13 -16.72
N THR A 223 -12.84 -11.98 -17.36
CA THR A 223 -13.79 -11.39 -18.31
C THR A 223 -14.07 -12.33 -19.48
N GLY A 224 -13.02 -12.91 -20.07
CA GLY A 224 -13.17 -13.90 -21.12
C GLY A 224 -14.02 -15.11 -20.73
N THR A 225 -13.91 -15.54 -19.46
CA THR A 225 -14.71 -16.67 -18.93
C THR A 225 -16.18 -16.29 -18.77
N PHE A 226 -16.47 -15.14 -18.15
CA PHE A 226 -17.85 -14.72 -17.89
C PHE A 226 -18.59 -14.32 -19.18
N VAL A 227 -17.90 -13.65 -20.13
CA VAL A 227 -18.49 -13.31 -21.44
C VAL A 227 -18.89 -14.58 -22.20
N ARG A 228 -18.01 -15.58 -22.27
CA ARG A 228 -18.33 -16.87 -22.92
C ARG A 228 -19.54 -17.57 -22.28
N ARG A 229 -19.69 -17.52 -20.96
CA ARG A 229 -20.87 -18.05 -20.27
C ARG A 229 -22.13 -17.31 -20.67
N LEU A 230 -22.11 -15.99 -20.71
CA LEU A 230 -23.23 -15.16 -21.12
C LEU A 230 -23.64 -15.44 -22.59
N GLU A 231 -22.66 -15.49 -23.51
CA GLU A 231 -22.90 -15.75 -24.95
C GLU A 231 -23.40 -17.16 -25.20
N SER A 232 -22.98 -18.15 -24.40
CA SER A 232 -23.46 -19.53 -24.48
C SER A 232 -24.78 -19.78 -23.74
N GLY A 233 -25.38 -18.74 -23.14
CA GLY A 233 -26.62 -18.87 -22.36
C GLY A 233 -26.47 -19.64 -21.04
N ARG A 234 -25.26 -19.90 -20.59
CA ARG A 234 -24.98 -20.60 -19.32
C ARG A 234 -25.11 -19.63 -18.13
N PRO A 235 -25.51 -20.12 -16.93
CA PRO A 235 -25.56 -19.30 -15.74
C PRO A 235 -24.16 -18.79 -15.36
N LEU A 236 -24.07 -17.57 -14.80
CA LEU A 236 -22.80 -16.97 -14.39
C LEU A 236 -22.09 -17.80 -13.32
N GLY A 237 -22.83 -18.36 -12.36
CA GLY A 237 -22.28 -19.20 -11.30
C GLY A 237 -21.28 -18.47 -10.40
N ILE A 238 -21.54 -17.20 -10.06
CA ILE A 238 -20.65 -16.33 -9.29
C ILE A 238 -20.25 -16.94 -7.92
N PRO A 239 -21.18 -17.46 -7.10
CA PRO A 239 -20.77 -18.06 -5.81
C PRO A 239 -19.83 -19.26 -5.99
N ARG A 240 -20.06 -20.06 -7.03
CA ARG A 240 -19.17 -21.19 -7.33
C ARG A 240 -17.81 -20.71 -7.83
N TYR A 241 -17.76 -19.62 -8.62
CA TYR A 241 -16.51 -18.99 -9.02
C TYR A 241 -15.71 -18.52 -7.80
N TRP A 242 -16.32 -17.76 -6.88
CA TRP A 242 -15.67 -17.31 -5.66
C TRP A 242 -15.12 -18.47 -4.83
N LEU A 243 -15.95 -19.47 -4.59
CA LEU A 243 -15.56 -20.64 -3.82
C LEU A 243 -14.36 -21.36 -4.45
N HIS A 244 -14.38 -21.55 -5.79
CA HIS A 244 -13.29 -22.19 -6.52
C HIS A 244 -11.99 -21.35 -6.49
N THR A 245 -12.11 -20.03 -6.63
CA THR A 245 -10.99 -19.10 -6.59
C THR A 245 -10.33 -19.07 -5.22
N PHE A 246 -11.08 -18.80 -4.16
CA PHE A 246 -10.52 -18.69 -2.82
C PHE A 246 -10.10 -20.05 -2.22
N LYS A 247 -10.77 -21.16 -2.55
CA LYS A 247 -10.27 -22.52 -2.21
C LYS A 247 -8.86 -22.75 -2.75
N ARG A 248 -8.54 -22.21 -3.91
CA ARG A 248 -7.22 -22.36 -4.52
C ARG A 248 -6.19 -21.39 -3.95
N LEU A 249 -6.57 -20.13 -3.71
CA LEU A 249 -5.64 -19.06 -3.34
C LEU A 249 -5.30 -19.09 -1.85
N LEU A 250 -6.28 -19.25 -0.97
CA LEU A 250 -6.06 -19.05 0.47
C LEU A 250 -5.19 -20.12 1.15
N PRO A 251 -5.30 -21.45 0.87
CA PRO A 251 -4.47 -22.42 1.57
C PRO A 251 -2.96 -22.27 1.35
N PRO A 252 -2.43 -22.04 0.13
CA PRO A 252 -1.01 -21.75 -0.05
C PRO A 252 -0.59 -20.44 0.59
N ALA A 253 -1.44 -19.40 0.55
CA ALA A 253 -1.19 -18.12 1.21
C ALA A 253 -1.10 -18.31 2.74
N ALA A 254 -2.03 -19.05 3.35
CA ALA A 254 -2.04 -19.32 4.79
C ALA A 254 -0.77 -20.08 5.23
N VAL A 255 -0.35 -21.08 4.46
CA VAL A 255 0.91 -21.82 4.75
C VAL A 255 2.12 -20.88 4.68
N THR A 256 2.17 -20.00 3.67
CA THR A 256 3.25 -19.00 3.57
C THR A 256 3.23 -18.03 4.74
N ILE A 257 2.07 -17.50 5.11
CA ILE A 257 1.93 -16.58 6.24
C ILE A 257 2.38 -17.26 7.56
N LEU A 258 2.01 -18.53 7.78
CA LEU A 258 2.46 -19.26 8.95
C LEU A 258 3.97 -19.49 8.96
N LEU A 259 4.59 -19.75 7.80
CA LEU A 259 6.05 -19.82 7.68
C LEU A 259 6.70 -18.45 7.95
N VAL A 260 6.08 -17.37 7.52
CA VAL A 260 6.53 -15.99 7.81
C VAL A 260 6.44 -15.71 9.31
N LEU A 261 5.33 -16.02 9.97
CA LEU A 261 5.21 -15.87 11.43
C LEU A 261 6.29 -16.65 12.19
N GLY A 262 6.59 -17.89 11.75
CA GLY A 262 7.69 -18.68 12.31
C GLY A 262 9.07 -18.07 12.06
N GLY A 263 9.29 -17.52 10.85
CA GLY A 263 10.54 -16.82 10.50
C GLY A 263 10.69 -15.50 11.27
N THR A 264 9.60 -14.75 11.44
CA THR A 264 9.54 -13.54 12.25
C THR A 264 9.96 -13.81 13.70
N ALA A 265 9.37 -14.82 14.33
CA ALA A 265 9.70 -15.18 15.71
C ALA A 265 11.16 -15.65 15.89
N ALA A 266 11.81 -16.14 14.82
CA ALA A 266 13.16 -16.67 14.87
C ALA A 266 14.27 -15.69 14.46
N LEU A 267 13.94 -14.67 13.63
CA LEU A 267 14.94 -13.88 12.92
C LEU A 267 14.68 -12.37 13.00
N LEU A 268 13.48 -11.93 13.34
CA LEU A 268 13.16 -10.51 13.36
C LEU A 268 13.04 -9.98 14.80
N PRO A 269 13.41 -8.69 15.04
CA PRO A 269 13.33 -8.08 16.34
C PRO A 269 11.88 -8.02 16.85
N SER A 270 11.75 -8.01 18.16
CA SER A 270 10.45 -8.09 18.83
C SER A 270 9.56 -6.85 18.58
N SER A 271 10.16 -5.72 18.27
CA SER A 271 9.50 -4.46 17.86
C SER A 271 8.62 -4.61 16.59
N MET A 272 8.99 -5.50 15.68
CA MET A 272 8.23 -5.75 14.45
C MET A 272 7.06 -6.73 14.63
N TRP A 273 7.03 -7.53 15.70
CA TRP A 273 6.06 -8.62 15.87
C TRP A 273 4.60 -8.18 15.85
N PRO A 274 4.18 -7.12 16.57
CA PRO A 274 2.78 -6.67 16.59
C PRO A 274 2.26 -6.32 15.20
N THR A 275 3.03 -5.54 14.44
CA THR A 275 2.67 -5.12 13.08
C THR A 275 2.57 -6.34 12.16
N ILE A 276 3.54 -7.26 12.20
CA ILE A 276 3.52 -8.47 11.36
C ILE A 276 2.36 -9.40 11.71
N MET A 277 1.97 -9.51 12.99
CA MET A 277 0.78 -10.27 13.39
C MET A 277 -0.52 -9.66 12.85
N GLN A 278 -0.67 -8.33 12.88
CA GLN A 278 -1.81 -7.62 12.28
C GLN A 278 -1.83 -7.81 10.76
N GLU A 279 -0.68 -7.66 10.11
CA GLU A 279 -0.51 -7.87 8.68
C GLU A 279 -0.80 -9.32 8.26
N ALA A 280 -0.46 -10.31 9.08
CA ALA A 280 -0.78 -11.72 8.82
C ALA A 280 -2.28 -11.95 8.74
N VAL A 281 -3.05 -11.40 9.67
CA VAL A 281 -4.51 -11.49 9.69
C VAL A 281 -5.10 -10.72 8.50
N ALA A 282 -4.65 -9.48 8.26
CA ALA A 282 -5.09 -8.66 7.14
C ALA A 282 -4.79 -9.32 5.79
N SER A 283 -3.59 -9.91 5.62
CA SER A 283 -3.20 -10.66 4.42
C SER A 283 -4.09 -11.88 4.18
N ALA A 284 -4.40 -12.66 5.22
CA ALA A 284 -5.30 -13.80 5.14
C ALA A 284 -6.74 -13.40 4.81
N ALA A 285 -7.17 -12.20 5.23
CA ALA A 285 -8.48 -11.61 4.93
C ALA A 285 -8.54 -10.88 3.58
N TYR A 286 -7.42 -10.75 2.83
CA TYR A 286 -7.30 -9.92 1.62
C TYR A 286 -7.58 -8.42 1.88
N LEU A 287 -7.14 -7.92 3.03
CA LEU A 287 -7.28 -6.53 3.48
C LEU A 287 -5.92 -5.84 3.74
N GLN A 288 -4.79 -6.47 3.39
CA GLN A 288 -3.45 -5.96 3.65
C GLN A 288 -3.23 -4.55 3.07
N ASN A 289 -3.71 -4.30 1.86
CA ASN A 289 -3.60 -2.99 1.24
C ASN A 289 -4.33 -1.88 2.01
N LEU A 290 -5.47 -2.20 2.62
CA LEU A 290 -6.21 -1.23 3.45
C LEU A 290 -5.49 -0.98 4.79
N LEU A 291 -4.90 -2.02 5.38
CA LEU A 291 -4.08 -1.87 6.58
C LEU A 291 -2.87 -0.97 6.31
N LEU A 292 -2.15 -1.17 5.19
CA LEU A 292 -1.00 -0.33 4.83
C LEU A 292 -1.39 1.13 4.57
N VAL A 293 -2.57 1.38 4.00
CA VAL A 293 -3.14 2.74 3.88
C VAL A 293 -3.40 3.35 5.25
N LEU A 294 -3.99 2.59 6.19
CA LEU A 294 -4.28 3.06 7.54
C LEU A 294 -2.99 3.35 8.35
N LEU A 295 -1.95 2.55 8.13
CA LEU A 295 -0.64 2.74 8.76
C LEU A 295 0.23 3.78 8.04
N GLN A 296 -0.27 4.41 6.98
CA GLN A 296 0.43 5.38 6.14
C GLN A 296 1.83 4.93 5.67
N VAL A 297 1.96 3.63 5.40
CA VAL A 297 3.24 3.02 4.99
C VAL A 297 3.67 3.55 3.63
N ASP A 298 4.86 4.14 3.55
CA ASP A 298 5.49 4.48 2.27
C ASP A 298 6.16 3.25 1.66
N TYR A 299 5.69 2.84 0.48
CA TYR A 299 6.27 1.70 -0.24
C TYR A 299 7.67 1.98 -0.76
N HIS A 300 8.00 3.25 -1.01
CA HIS A 300 9.24 3.67 -1.65
C HIS A 300 10.30 4.17 -0.65
N ALA A 301 9.89 4.61 0.54
CA ALA A 301 10.78 5.18 1.55
C ALA A 301 11.56 4.12 2.35
N ARG A 302 11.08 2.86 2.38
CA ARG A 302 11.73 1.79 3.15
C ARG A 302 12.59 0.91 2.26
N ASP A 303 13.84 0.75 2.63
CA ASP A 303 14.69 -0.32 2.11
C ASP A 303 14.10 -1.69 2.44
N ALA A 304 14.37 -2.70 1.59
CA ALA A 304 13.81 -4.04 1.78
C ALA A 304 14.22 -4.69 3.13
N GLY A 305 15.30 -4.22 3.76
CA GLY A 305 15.76 -4.68 5.07
C GLY A 305 14.87 -4.21 6.24
N THR A 306 14.13 -3.10 6.09
CA THR A 306 13.25 -2.56 7.13
C THR A 306 11.77 -2.79 6.82
N ALA A 307 11.45 -3.33 5.64
CA ALA A 307 10.09 -3.58 5.21
C ALA A 307 9.51 -4.86 5.84
N SER A 308 8.19 -4.87 6.07
CA SER A 308 7.50 -6.07 6.54
C SER A 308 7.60 -7.22 5.52
N PRO A 309 7.85 -8.46 5.98
CA PRO A 309 7.86 -9.65 5.11
C PRO A 309 6.49 -9.95 4.49
N LEU A 310 5.40 -9.35 4.96
CA LEU A 310 4.04 -9.50 4.42
C LEU A 310 3.58 -8.32 3.56
N GLN A 311 4.36 -7.25 3.45
CA GLN A 311 3.98 -6.05 2.73
C GLN A 311 3.47 -6.35 1.31
N HIS A 312 4.14 -7.22 0.55
CA HIS A 312 3.78 -7.57 -0.83
C HIS A 312 2.38 -8.20 -1.00
N PHE A 313 1.73 -8.67 0.09
CA PHE A 313 0.34 -9.16 0.03
C PHE A 313 -0.69 -8.09 -0.32
N TRP A 314 -0.30 -6.80 -0.31
CA TRP A 314 -1.17 -5.70 -0.74
C TRP A 314 -1.78 -5.94 -2.13
N SER A 315 -0.97 -6.37 -3.10
CA SER A 315 -1.44 -6.58 -4.47
C SER A 315 -2.37 -7.79 -4.61
N LEU A 316 -2.14 -8.84 -3.79
CA LEU A 316 -3.05 -9.99 -3.70
C LEU A 316 -4.39 -9.57 -3.08
N SER A 317 -4.37 -8.62 -2.13
CA SER A 317 -5.58 -8.06 -1.52
C SER A 317 -6.39 -7.28 -2.55
N VAL A 318 -5.78 -6.36 -3.29
CA VAL A 318 -6.41 -5.65 -4.42
C VAL A 318 -6.98 -6.64 -5.44
N GLN A 319 -6.20 -7.65 -5.84
CA GLN A 319 -6.64 -8.69 -6.77
C GLN A 319 -7.81 -9.51 -6.22
N GLY A 320 -7.77 -9.89 -4.94
CA GLY A 320 -8.82 -10.64 -4.26
C GLY A 320 -10.14 -9.85 -4.21
N GLN A 321 -10.07 -8.57 -3.86
CA GLN A 321 -11.21 -7.65 -3.87
C GLN A 321 -11.80 -7.52 -5.27
N ALA A 322 -10.96 -7.37 -6.29
CA ALA A 322 -11.39 -7.36 -7.68
C ALA A 322 -12.08 -8.69 -8.08
N PHE A 323 -11.58 -9.84 -7.64
CA PHE A 323 -12.24 -11.14 -7.89
C PHE A 323 -13.62 -11.25 -7.23
N VAL A 324 -13.88 -10.51 -6.17
CA VAL A 324 -15.20 -10.43 -5.54
C VAL A 324 -16.12 -9.48 -6.31
N VAL A 325 -15.66 -8.28 -6.61
CA VAL A 325 -16.49 -7.21 -7.18
C VAL A 325 -16.72 -7.36 -8.67
N TRP A 326 -15.66 -7.68 -9.44
CA TRP A 326 -15.73 -7.68 -10.90
C TRP A 326 -16.78 -8.61 -11.51
N PRO A 327 -16.99 -9.85 -11.01
CA PRO A 327 -18.05 -10.73 -11.52
C PRO A 327 -19.45 -10.14 -11.39
N LEU A 328 -19.69 -9.24 -10.43
CA LEU A 328 -21.00 -8.62 -10.21
C LEU A 328 -21.39 -7.69 -11.37
N LEU A 329 -20.41 -7.07 -12.04
CA LEU A 329 -20.66 -6.21 -13.21
C LEU A 329 -21.39 -6.95 -14.33
N PHE A 330 -21.14 -8.26 -14.47
CA PHE A 330 -21.79 -9.08 -15.50
C PHE A 330 -23.29 -9.30 -15.23
N LEU A 331 -23.76 -9.14 -13.99
CA LEU A 331 -25.19 -9.20 -13.65
C LEU A 331 -25.98 -8.11 -14.36
N LEU A 332 -25.38 -6.94 -14.57
CA LEU A 332 -26.03 -5.79 -15.21
C LEU A 332 -26.45 -6.07 -16.66
N VAL A 333 -25.79 -7.01 -17.32
CA VAL A 333 -26.06 -7.37 -18.73
C VAL A 333 -26.78 -8.71 -18.90
N VAL A 334 -27.05 -9.46 -17.83
CA VAL A 334 -27.76 -10.76 -17.89
C VAL A 334 -29.12 -10.65 -18.61
N GLY A 335 -29.89 -9.60 -18.28
CA GLY A 335 -31.19 -9.38 -18.93
C GLY A 335 -31.11 -9.21 -20.44
N ARG A 336 -30.02 -8.65 -20.96
CA ARG A 336 -29.74 -8.51 -22.39
C ARG A 336 -29.37 -9.86 -23.01
N ALA A 337 -28.50 -10.64 -22.34
CA ALA A 337 -28.12 -11.98 -22.77
C ALA A 337 -29.33 -12.89 -22.91
N ARG A 338 -30.27 -12.85 -21.93
CA ARG A 338 -31.51 -13.61 -21.97
C ARG A 338 -32.41 -13.27 -23.18
N ARG A 339 -32.33 -12.04 -23.68
CA ARG A 339 -33.07 -11.58 -24.87
C ARG A 339 -32.31 -11.83 -26.17
N GLY A 340 -31.19 -12.57 -26.14
CA GLY A 340 -30.36 -12.82 -27.32
C GLY A 340 -29.64 -11.59 -27.87
N LEU A 341 -29.58 -10.48 -27.09
CA LEU A 341 -28.93 -9.24 -27.51
C LEU A 341 -27.43 -9.28 -27.18
N SER A 342 -26.63 -8.57 -27.99
CA SER A 342 -25.19 -8.44 -27.73
C SER A 342 -24.90 -7.87 -26.36
N VAL A 343 -24.00 -8.53 -25.59
CA VAL A 343 -23.57 -8.14 -24.28
C VAL A 343 -22.22 -7.36 -24.29
N ARG A 344 -21.44 -7.50 -25.38
CA ARG A 344 -20.09 -6.94 -25.47
C ARG A 344 -20.08 -5.41 -25.46
N ARG A 345 -20.92 -4.77 -26.30
CA ARG A 345 -20.97 -3.30 -26.40
C ARG A 345 -21.29 -2.62 -25.06
N PRO A 346 -22.36 -3.00 -24.33
CA PRO A 346 -22.63 -2.39 -23.01
C PRO A 346 -21.57 -2.71 -21.96
N LEU A 347 -20.93 -3.91 -22.01
CA LEU A 347 -19.81 -4.23 -21.14
C LEU A 347 -18.57 -3.38 -21.45
N ILE A 348 -18.26 -3.15 -22.74
CA ILE A 348 -17.17 -2.27 -23.15
C ILE A 348 -17.42 -0.86 -22.61
N ALA A 349 -18.62 -0.32 -22.78
CA ALA A 349 -18.97 1.01 -22.30
C ALA A 349 -18.85 1.09 -20.75
N LEU A 350 -19.43 0.13 -20.02
CA LEU A 350 -19.37 0.08 -18.58
C LEU A 350 -17.93 0.01 -18.05
N VAL A 351 -17.15 -0.94 -18.58
CA VAL A 351 -15.77 -1.16 -18.17
C VAL A 351 -14.89 0.03 -18.55
N ALA A 352 -15.14 0.67 -19.71
CA ALA A 352 -14.42 1.87 -20.13
C ALA A 352 -14.70 3.06 -19.20
N VAL A 353 -15.96 3.24 -18.77
CA VAL A 353 -16.31 4.31 -17.82
C VAL A 353 -15.64 4.08 -16.45
N ILE A 354 -15.74 2.84 -15.91
CA ILE A 354 -15.08 2.49 -14.65
C ILE A 354 -13.55 2.68 -14.77
N GLY A 355 -12.96 2.21 -15.87
CA GLY A 355 -11.53 2.34 -16.11
C GLY A 355 -11.08 3.79 -16.25
N ALA A 356 -11.85 4.64 -16.96
CA ALA A 356 -11.54 6.05 -17.08
C ALA A 356 -11.65 6.78 -15.73
N ALA A 357 -12.71 6.54 -14.96
CA ALA A 357 -12.86 7.13 -13.63
C ALA A 357 -11.73 6.69 -12.68
N SER A 358 -11.39 5.41 -12.66
CA SER A 358 -10.28 4.88 -11.86
C SER A 358 -8.92 5.42 -12.31
N LEU A 359 -8.68 5.61 -13.62
CA LEU A 359 -7.43 6.19 -14.12
C LEU A 359 -7.30 7.67 -13.73
N VAL A 360 -8.39 8.43 -13.85
CA VAL A 360 -8.40 9.84 -13.38
C VAL A 360 -8.11 9.89 -11.89
N TRP A 361 -8.78 9.07 -11.08
CA TRP A 361 -8.52 8.96 -9.66
C TRP A 361 -7.06 8.57 -9.37
N SER A 362 -6.53 7.57 -10.08
CA SER A 362 -5.14 7.13 -9.97
C SER A 362 -4.15 8.26 -10.24
N ILE A 363 -4.37 9.06 -11.29
CA ILE A 363 -3.49 10.19 -11.63
C ILE A 363 -3.55 11.27 -10.55
N LEU A 364 -4.75 11.65 -10.10
CA LEU A 364 -4.93 12.69 -9.10
C LEU A 364 -4.37 12.26 -7.74
N SER A 365 -4.70 11.06 -7.27
CA SER A 365 -4.23 10.56 -5.98
C SER A 365 -2.72 10.32 -5.97
N THR A 366 -2.12 9.86 -7.09
CA THR A 366 -0.66 9.73 -7.20
C THR A 366 0.04 11.10 -7.12
N ALA A 367 -0.57 12.15 -7.68
CA ALA A 367 0.01 13.49 -7.64
C ALA A 367 -0.10 14.17 -6.26
N THR A 368 -1.07 13.79 -5.44
CA THR A 368 -1.35 14.44 -4.14
C THR A 368 -0.92 13.60 -2.94
N GLN A 369 -1.09 12.29 -3.01
CA GLN A 369 -0.86 11.34 -1.91
C GLN A 369 -0.38 9.99 -2.48
N GLN A 370 0.80 9.97 -3.08
CA GLN A 370 1.33 8.80 -3.79
C GLN A 370 1.40 7.54 -2.91
N GLN A 371 1.78 7.69 -1.65
CA GLN A 371 1.89 6.60 -0.68
C GLN A 371 0.56 5.84 -0.54
N ILE A 372 -0.54 6.58 -0.37
CA ILE A 372 -1.90 6.03 -0.28
C ILE A 372 -2.34 5.46 -1.64
N ALA A 373 -2.10 6.21 -2.73
CA ALA A 373 -2.50 5.82 -4.08
C ALA A 373 -1.90 4.48 -4.52
N TYR A 374 -0.70 4.16 -4.04
CA TYR A 374 -0.01 2.91 -4.38
C TYR A 374 -0.78 1.66 -3.92
N PHE A 375 -1.40 1.72 -2.75
CA PHE A 375 -2.17 0.63 -2.15
C PHE A 375 -3.67 0.72 -2.40
N ASP A 376 -4.17 1.86 -2.90
CA ASP A 376 -5.61 2.07 -3.09
C ASP A 376 -6.17 1.18 -4.19
N THR A 377 -7.18 0.38 -3.83
CA THR A 377 -7.90 -0.48 -4.77
C THR A 377 -8.58 0.32 -5.88
N ALA A 378 -9.16 1.48 -5.57
CA ALA A 378 -9.84 2.32 -6.57
C ALA A 378 -8.85 2.88 -7.59
N ALA A 379 -7.64 3.28 -7.15
CA ALA A 379 -6.57 3.74 -8.03
C ALA A 379 -6.00 2.65 -8.96
N ARG A 380 -6.24 1.36 -8.65
CA ARG A 380 -5.74 0.20 -9.42
C ARG A 380 -6.77 -0.46 -10.33
N MET A 381 -8.08 -0.14 -10.19
CA MET A 381 -9.14 -0.81 -10.95
C MET A 381 -9.08 -0.56 -12.46
N TRP A 382 -8.45 0.52 -12.94
CA TRP A 382 -8.28 0.78 -14.37
C TRP A 382 -7.36 -0.25 -15.05
N GLU A 383 -6.41 -0.84 -14.34
CA GLU A 383 -5.54 -1.93 -14.83
C GLU A 383 -6.37 -3.19 -15.07
N PHE A 384 -7.30 -3.51 -14.16
CA PHE A 384 -8.31 -4.54 -14.35
C PHE A 384 -9.23 -4.24 -15.52
N ALA A 385 -9.68 -2.98 -15.65
CA ALA A 385 -10.51 -2.54 -16.77
C ALA A 385 -9.78 -2.71 -18.11
N ALA A 386 -8.50 -2.35 -18.19
CA ALA A 386 -7.69 -2.51 -19.40
C ALA A 386 -7.60 -3.98 -19.84
N GLY A 387 -7.35 -4.91 -18.91
CA GLY A 387 -7.36 -6.36 -19.19
C GLY A 387 -8.72 -6.86 -19.67
N SER A 388 -9.80 -6.36 -19.07
CA SER A 388 -11.17 -6.69 -19.45
C SER A 388 -11.54 -6.13 -20.83
N LEU A 389 -11.16 -4.90 -21.13
CA LEU A 389 -11.37 -4.29 -22.46
C LEU A 389 -10.65 -5.07 -23.54
N LEU A 390 -9.40 -5.50 -23.27
CA LEU A 390 -8.69 -6.35 -24.22
C LEU A 390 -9.41 -7.69 -24.44
N ALA A 391 -9.90 -8.35 -23.39
CA ALA A 391 -10.65 -9.60 -23.51
C ALA A 391 -11.94 -9.42 -24.34
N LEU A 392 -12.61 -8.29 -24.21
CA LEU A 392 -13.82 -7.94 -24.98
C LEU A 392 -13.51 -7.61 -26.44
N ALA A 393 -12.39 -6.93 -26.71
CA ALA A 393 -11.96 -6.51 -28.03
C ALA A 393 -11.24 -7.62 -28.83
N LEU A 394 -10.65 -8.60 -28.15
CA LEU A 394 -9.76 -9.61 -28.76
C LEU A 394 -10.39 -10.34 -29.98
N PRO A 395 -11.66 -10.76 -30.00
CA PRO A 395 -12.23 -11.42 -31.19
C PRO A 395 -12.26 -10.52 -32.42
N VAL A 396 -12.50 -9.22 -32.25
CA VAL A 396 -12.46 -8.24 -33.34
C VAL A 396 -11.01 -8.03 -33.80
N LEU A 397 -10.08 -7.93 -32.87
CA LEU A 397 -8.64 -7.82 -33.16
C LEU A 397 -8.11 -9.07 -33.88
N ASP A 398 -8.56 -10.26 -33.49
CA ASP A 398 -8.20 -11.54 -34.14
C ASP A 398 -8.76 -11.60 -35.57
N GLU A 399 -9.96 -11.11 -35.79
CA GLU A 399 -10.56 -11.03 -37.12
C GLU A 399 -9.81 -10.04 -38.03
N LEU A 400 -9.54 -8.82 -37.52
CA LEU A 400 -8.82 -7.78 -38.24
C LEU A 400 -7.38 -8.19 -38.60
N THR A 401 -6.70 -8.88 -37.69
CA THR A 401 -5.30 -9.30 -37.84
C THR A 401 -5.17 -10.67 -38.52
N GLY A 402 -6.29 -11.34 -38.84
CA GLY A 402 -6.29 -12.67 -39.45
C GLY A 402 -5.65 -13.73 -38.55
N ALA A 403 -5.80 -13.57 -37.22
CA ALA A 403 -5.40 -14.59 -36.25
C ALA A 403 -6.32 -15.79 -36.37
N ARG A 404 -5.93 -16.79 -37.16
CA ARG A 404 -6.64 -18.07 -37.17
C ARG A 404 -6.17 -18.95 -36.02
N ARG A 405 -7.13 -19.67 -35.45
CA ARG A 405 -6.81 -20.66 -34.40
C ARG A 405 -5.97 -21.81 -35.00
N PRO A 406 -5.05 -22.42 -34.22
CA PRO A 406 -4.27 -23.59 -34.67
C PRO A 406 -5.14 -24.74 -35.17
N GLU A 407 -6.39 -24.80 -34.74
CA GLU A 407 -7.39 -25.82 -35.12
C GLU A 407 -7.76 -25.80 -36.61
N ASP A 408 -7.61 -24.65 -37.28
CA ASP A 408 -7.99 -24.50 -38.70
C ASP A 408 -6.90 -25.03 -39.67
N GLY A 409 -5.76 -25.51 -39.16
CA GLY A 409 -4.66 -26.06 -39.92
C GLY A 409 -3.97 -25.08 -40.90
N ALA A 410 -4.44 -23.85 -40.99
CA ALA A 410 -3.85 -22.80 -41.81
C ALA A 410 -2.91 -21.90 -41.00
N PRO A 411 -1.75 -21.52 -41.53
CA PRO A 411 -0.86 -20.60 -40.83
C PRO A 411 -1.55 -19.24 -40.63
N PRO A 412 -1.30 -18.56 -39.46
CA PRO A 412 -1.85 -17.25 -39.21
C PRO A 412 -1.34 -16.24 -40.25
N ARG A 413 -2.18 -15.26 -40.57
CA ARG A 413 -1.75 -14.12 -41.37
C ARG A 413 -0.81 -13.24 -40.53
N LEU A 414 0.04 -12.46 -41.20
CA LEU A 414 0.95 -11.50 -40.52
C LEU A 414 1.91 -12.14 -39.49
N ARG A 415 2.43 -13.35 -39.78
CA ARG A 415 3.32 -14.10 -38.87
C ARG A 415 4.51 -13.28 -38.37
N VAL A 416 5.21 -12.58 -39.26
CA VAL A 416 6.38 -11.77 -38.93
C VAL A 416 5.98 -10.53 -38.11
N PRO A 417 5.02 -9.70 -38.54
CA PRO A 417 4.54 -8.59 -37.72
C PRO A 417 4.10 -9.01 -36.32
N ARG A 418 3.40 -10.13 -36.19
CA ARG A 418 3.01 -10.66 -34.85
C ARG A 418 4.21 -11.01 -34.00
N ALA A 419 5.21 -11.71 -34.55
CA ALA A 419 6.42 -12.02 -33.79
C ALA A 419 7.16 -10.73 -33.38
N LEU A 420 7.23 -9.73 -34.26
CA LEU A 420 7.86 -8.44 -33.92
C LEU A 420 7.10 -7.66 -32.83
N VAL A 421 5.78 -7.62 -32.91
CA VAL A 421 4.94 -7.00 -31.87
C VAL A 421 5.12 -7.72 -30.53
N GLY A 422 5.17 -9.05 -30.53
CA GLY A 422 5.46 -9.82 -29.32
C GLY A 422 6.82 -9.51 -28.71
N TRP A 423 7.87 -9.44 -29.53
CA TRP A 423 9.22 -9.07 -29.07
C TRP A 423 9.28 -7.61 -28.58
N ALA A 424 8.62 -6.68 -29.28
CA ALA A 424 8.50 -5.30 -28.83
C ALA A 424 7.80 -5.21 -27.47
N GLY A 425 6.76 -6.01 -27.25
CA GLY A 425 6.09 -6.09 -25.94
C GLY A 425 7.01 -6.60 -24.82
N ILE A 426 7.75 -7.70 -25.05
CA ILE A 426 8.71 -8.20 -24.04
C ILE A 426 9.85 -7.19 -23.81
N ALA A 427 10.40 -6.60 -24.86
CA ALA A 427 11.44 -5.59 -24.72
C ALA A 427 10.95 -4.37 -23.94
N ALA A 428 9.71 -3.92 -24.19
CA ALA A 428 9.09 -2.83 -23.45
C ALA A 428 8.87 -3.18 -21.97
N LEU A 429 8.45 -4.42 -21.66
CA LEU A 429 8.34 -4.89 -20.27
C LEU A 429 9.69 -4.89 -19.54
N LEU A 430 10.75 -5.38 -20.19
CA LEU A 430 12.11 -5.40 -19.62
C LEU A 430 12.67 -3.99 -19.45
N ALA A 431 12.30 -3.06 -20.33
CA ALA A 431 12.76 -1.67 -20.29
C ALA A 431 12.06 -0.84 -19.19
N CYS A 432 10.86 -1.25 -18.75
CA CYS A 432 10.12 -0.54 -17.71
C CYS A 432 10.88 -0.59 -16.39
N GLY A 433 11.08 0.55 -15.74
CA GLY A 433 11.80 0.67 -14.47
C GLY A 433 13.34 0.61 -14.59
N VAL A 434 13.90 0.14 -15.75
CA VAL A 434 15.36 0.23 -16.02
C VAL A 434 15.71 1.57 -16.65
N LEU A 435 14.96 1.95 -17.70
CA LEU A 435 15.25 3.15 -18.49
C LEU A 435 14.78 4.46 -17.82
N VAL A 436 13.72 4.37 -17.02
CA VAL A 436 13.13 5.53 -16.34
C VAL A 436 12.85 5.12 -14.90
N ASP A 437 13.23 5.97 -13.96
CA ASP A 437 12.75 5.82 -12.60
C ASP A 437 11.28 6.22 -12.57
N VAL A 438 10.43 5.22 -12.39
CA VAL A 438 8.97 5.39 -12.43
C VAL A 438 8.36 5.41 -11.03
N SER A 439 9.19 5.30 -9.98
CA SER A 439 8.72 5.13 -8.59
C SER A 439 7.77 6.25 -8.16
N ALA A 440 8.12 7.50 -8.43
CA ALA A 440 7.29 8.66 -8.10
C ALA A 440 6.01 8.80 -8.94
N LEU A 441 5.88 8.10 -10.07
CA LEU A 441 4.76 8.21 -11.02
C LEU A 441 3.78 7.01 -10.95
N PHE A 442 4.11 5.96 -10.19
CA PHE A 442 3.23 4.81 -9.95
C PHE A 442 2.27 5.09 -8.80
N PRO A 443 0.99 4.63 -8.93
CA PRO A 443 0.35 3.83 -9.98
C PRO A 443 -0.24 4.63 -11.14
N GLY A 444 -0.01 5.93 -11.23
CA GLY A 444 -0.61 6.86 -12.20
C GLY A 444 -0.52 6.41 -13.68
N TRP A 445 -0.51 7.39 -14.59
CA TRP A 445 -0.57 7.11 -16.03
C TRP A 445 0.63 6.28 -16.55
N ILE A 446 1.76 6.27 -15.86
CA ILE A 446 2.97 5.54 -16.30
C ILE A 446 2.76 4.02 -16.34
N ALA A 447 1.83 3.48 -15.54
CA ALA A 447 1.49 2.06 -15.56
C ALA A 447 0.80 1.62 -16.88
N LEU A 448 0.39 2.57 -17.75
CA LEU A 448 0.01 2.26 -19.13
C LEU A 448 1.15 1.57 -19.89
N TRP A 449 2.40 1.85 -19.58
CA TRP A 449 3.56 1.24 -20.23
C TRP A 449 3.58 -0.29 -20.08
N PRO A 450 3.68 -0.88 -18.88
CA PRO A 450 3.69 -2.33 -18.73
C PRO A 450 2.38 -2.98 -19.19
N LEU A 451 1.22 -2.32 -19.06
CA LEU A 451 -0.05 -2.84 -19.53
C LEU A 451 -0.10 -2.91 -21.07
N ALA A 452 0.33 -1.86 -21.76
CA ALA A 452 0.40 -1.82 -23.23
C ALA A 452 1.39 -2.87 -23.74
N ALA A 453 2.53 -3.03 -23.07
CA ALA A 453 3.53 -4.04 -23.40
C ALA A 453 2.99 -5.46 -23.25
N ALA A 454 2.30 -5.77 -22.14
CA ALA A 454 1.63 -7.05 -21.94
C ALA A 454 0.49 -7.26 -22.95
N GLY A 455 -0.29 -6.21 -23.23
CA GLY A 455 -1.35 -6.22 -24.26
C GLY A 455 -0.80 -6.55 -25.64
N ALA A 456 0.36 -5.98 -26.01
CA ALA A 456 1.03 -6.31 -27.27
C ALA A 456 1.39 -7.80 -27.37
N VAL A 457 1.91 -8.41 -26.31
CA VAL A 457 2.21 -9.85 -26.25
C VAL A 457 0.92 -10.69 -26.39
N VAL A 458 -0.17 -10.29 -25.69
CA VAL A 458 -1.47 -10.97 -25.77
C VAL A 458 -2.06 -10.91 -27.18
N VAL A 459 -1.99 -9.75 -27.86
CA VAL A 459 -2.50 -9.53 -29.23
C VAL A 459 -1.60 -10.23 -30.25
N ALA A 460 -0.29 -10.22 -30.04
CA ALA A 460 0.63 -11.00 -30.88
C ALA A 460 0.24 -12.49 -30.95
N GLY A 461 -0.14 -13.09 -29.80
CA GLY A 461 -0.65 -14.45 -29.73
C GLY A 461 0.28 -15.46 -30.42
N HIS A 462 -0.30 -16.46 -31.12
CA HIS A 462 0.48 -17.48 -31.81
C HIS A 462 0.98 -16.99 -33.16
N SER A 463 2.29 -16.80 -33.32
CA SER A 463 2.94 -16.41 -34.59
C SER A 463 3.21 -17.59 -35.53
N GLY A 464 3.37 -18.79 -34.97
CA GLY A 464 3.78 -20.00 -35.69
C GLY A 464 5.21 -19.96 -36.23
N LEU A 465 6.05 -19.06 -35.70
CA LEU A 465 7.48 -18.94 -36.01
C LEU A 465 8.32 -19.52 -34.87
N ARG A 466 9.38 -20.25 -35.19
CA ARG A 466 10.28 -20.83 -34.18
C ARG A 466 11.00 -19.76 -33.34
N TRP A 467 11.19 -18.57 -33.88
CA TRP A 467 11.78 -17.42 -33.22
C TRP A 467 10.73 -16.46 -32.67
N GLY A 468 9.46 -16.75 -32.77
CA GLY A 468 8.39 -15.95 -32.18
C GLY A 468 8.44 -15.97 -30.66
N VAL A 469 7.98 -14.88 -30.03
CA VAL A 469 7.89 -14.78 -28.56
C VAL A 469 7.03 -15.91 -27.99
N ASP A 470 5.95 -16.27 -28.67
CA ASP A 470 5.07 -17.38 -28.32
C ASP A 470 5.82 -18.73 -28.21
N ALA A 471 6.82 -18.96 -29.07
CA ALA A 471 7.66 -20.17 -28.97
C ALA A 471 8.55 -20.14 -27.71
N LEU A 472 9.15 -19.00 -27.38
CA LEU A 472 9.95 -18.82 -26.18
C LEU A 472 9.10 -18.98 -24.91
N LEU A 473 7.96 -18.28 -24.85
CA LEU A 473 7.07 -18.29 -23.68
C LEU A 473 6.37 -19.66 -23.48
N SER A 474 6.37 -20.52 -24.50
CA SER A 474 5.83 -21.87 -24.43
C SER A 474 6.88 -22.96 -24.13
N THR A 475 8.13 -22.58 -23.82
CA THR A 475 9.20 -23.52 -23.44
C THR A 475 8.92 -24.18 -22.10
N ARG A 476 9.55 -25.36 -21.87
CA ARG A 476 9.41 -26.08 -20.59
C ARG A 476 9.81 -25.26 -19.37
N PRO A 477 10.94 -24.52 -19.38
CA PRO A 477 11.29 -23.66 -18.24
C PRO A 477 10.26 -22.56 -17.97
N ALA A 478 9.80 -21.86 -19.03
CA ALA A 478 8.78 -20.83 -18.90
C ALA A 478 7.46 -21.39 -18.34
N ALA A 479 7.04 -22.57 -18.80
CA ALA A 479 5.87 -23.26 -18.29
C ALA A 479 6.05 -23.67 -16.81
N PHE A 480 7.21 -24.19 -16.42
CA PHE A 480 7.51 -24.56 -15.04
C PHE A 480 7.40 -23.34 -14.09
N ILE A 481 8.05 -22.23 -14.43
CA ILE A 481 7.96 -20.99 -13.62
C ILE A 481 6.52 -20.47 -13.63
N GLY A 482 5.82 -20.54 -14.76
CA GLY A 482 4.39 -20.16 -14.85
C GLY A 482 3.49 -21.01 -13.94
N ASP A 483 3.78 -22.31 -13.80
CA ASP A 483 3.02 -23.23 -12.94
C ASP A 483 3.21 -22.93 -11.45
N ILE A 484 4.43 -22.59 -11.03
CA ILE A 484 4.75 -22.22 -9.64
C ILE A 484 4.59 -20.72 -9.34
N SER A 485 4.19 -19.92 -10.33
CA SER A 485 4.21 -18.43 -10.26
C SER A 485 3.45 -17.88 -9.06
N TYR A 486 2.32 -18.48 -8.69
CA TYR A 486 1.57 -18.03 -7.54
C TYR A 486 2.32 -18.25 -6.23
N ALA A 487 2.85 -19.45 -6.01
CA ALA A 487 3.63 -19.77 -4.82
C ALA A 487 4.95 -18.97 -4.78
N LEU A 488 5.60 -18.76 -5.95
CA LEU A 488 6.81 -17.95 -6.03
C LEU A 488 6.55 -16.49 -5.67
N TYR A 489 5.40 -15.95 -6.09
CA TYR A 489 4.97 -14.61 -5.64
C TYR A 489 4.80 -14.55 -4.13
N LEU A 490 4.21 -15.57 -3.51
CA LEU A 490 3.99 -15.61 -2.07
C LEU A 490 5.29 -15.66 -1.26
N VAL A 491 6.34 -16.34 -1.74
CA VAL A 491 7.52 -16.65 -0.91
C VAL A 491 8.76 -15.81 -1.20
N HIS A 492 8.88 -15.20 -2.41
CA HIS A 492 10.13 -14.51 -2.81
C HIS A 492 10.46 -13.31 -1.92
N TRP A 493 9.44 -12.51 -1.57
CA TRP A 493 9.61 -11.33 -0.74
C TRP A 493 9.92 -11.67 0.73
N PRO A 494 9.16 -12.55 1.42
CA PRO A 494 9.52 -12.97 2.77
C PRO A 494 10.93 -13.57 2.87
N VAL A 495 11.34 -14.41 1.91
CA VAL A 495 12.68 -14.98 1.89
C VAL A 495 13.74 -13.88 1.76
N LEU A 496 13.50 -12.89 0.92
CA LEU A 496 14.40 -11.74 0.77
C LEU A 496 14.49 -10.92 2.08
N VAL A 497 13.36 -10.51 2.63
CA VAL A 497 13.32 -9.67 3.85
C VAL A 497 13.98 -10.38 5.03
N LEU A 498 13.63 -11.63 5.28
CA LEU A 498 14.24 -12.42 6.36
C LEU A 498 15.75 -12.60 6.16
N TRP A 499 16.22 -12.77 4.91
CA TRP A 499 17.64 -12.86 4.59
C TRP A 499 18.37 -11.54 4.84
N LEU A 500 17.84 -10.42 4.37
CA LEU A 500 18.45 -9.11 4.52
C LEU A 500 18.57 -8.74 6.00
N HIS A 501 17.53 -8.99 6.75
CA HIS A 501 17.51 -8.74 8.19
C HIS A 501 18.54 -9.59 8.93
N HIS A 502 18.58 -10.92 8.64
CA HIS A 502 19.55 -11.84 9.24
C HIS A 502 21.01 -11.51 8.89
N SER A 503 21.26 -10.96 7.69
CA SER A 503 22.61 -10.64 7.22
C SER A 503 23.04 -9.20 7.54
N GLY A 504 22.15 -8.35 8.09
CA GLY A 504 22.41 -6.92 8.35
C GLY A 504 22.65 -6.09 7.07
N GLN A 505 22.18 -6.60 5.91
CA GLN A 505 22.40 -5.94 4.62
C GLN A 505 21.15 -5.17 4.19
N GLN A 506 21.30 -3.95 3.74
CA GLN A 506 20.19 -3.19 3.13
C GLN A 506 19.79 -3.74 1.75
N ARG A 507 20.71 -4.34 0.99
CA ARG A 507 20.48 -4.92 -0.35
C ARG A 507 21.26 -6.21 -0.54
N ALA A 508 20.65 -7.15 -1.23
CA ALA A 508 21.31 -8.41 -1.53
C ALA A 508 22.43 -8.22 -2.58
N GLY A 509 23.61 -8.72 -2.27
CA GLY A 509 24.70 -8.87 -3.24
C GLY A 509 24.31 -9.86 -4.37
N LEU A 510 25.17 -9.98 -5.38
CA LEU A 510 24.88 -10.86 -6.52
C LEU A 510 24.69 -12.32 -6.07
N TRP A 511 25.58 -12.83 -5.23
CA TRP A 511 25.53 -14.23 -4.79
C TRP A 511 24.41 -14.50 -3.78
N ASP A 512 24.21 -13.58 -2.87
CA ASP A 512 23.11 -13.65 -1.90
C ASP A 512 21.77 -13.59 -2.61
N GLY A 513 21.60 -12.66 -3.56
CA GLY A 513 20.40 -12.55 -4.37
C GLY A 513 20.13 -13.82 -5.20
N LEU A 514 21.17 -14.46 -5.75
CA LEU A 514 21.03 -15.75 -6.44
C LEU A 514 20.61 -16.86 -5.47
N ALA A 515 21.15 -16.88 -4.24
CA ALA A 515 20.77 -17.84 -3.20
C ALA A 515 19.32 -17.64 -2.77
N VAL A 516 18.90 -16.38 -2.52
CA VAL A 516 17.52 -15.98 -2.22
C VAL A 516 16.57 -16.41 -3.34
N LEU A 517 16.92 -16.14 -4.60
CA LEU A 517 16.09 -16.52 -5.75
C LEU A 517 15.97 -18.05 -5.87
N ALA A 518 17.07 -18.79 -5.73
CA ALA A 518 17.07 -20.24 -5.79
C ALA A 518 16.27 -20.85 -4.63
N GLY A 519 16.45 -20.35 -3.41
CA GLY A 519 15.67 -20.72 -2.22
C GLY A 519 14.19 -20.46 -2.41
N SER A 520 13.84 -19.27 -2.95
CA SER A 520 12.46 -18.90 -3.27
C SER A 520 11.81 -19.83 -4.30
N VAL A 521 12.54 -20.19 -5.37
CA VAL A 521 12.06 -21.14 -6.39
C VAL A 521 11.86 -22.55 -5.79
N LEU A 522 12.79 -23.01 -4.94
CA LEU A 522 12.66 -24.29 -4.25
C LEU A 522 11.46 -24.31 -3.31
N LEU A 523 11.31 -23.28 -2.47
CA LEU A 523 10.19 -23.15 -1.54
C LEU A 523 8.85 -23.03 -2.28
N ALA A 524 8.81 -22.25 -3.37
CA ALA A 524 7.63 -22.14 -4.23
C ALA A 524 7.24 -23.48 -4.86
N TRP A 525 8.23 -24.27 -5.31
CA TRP A 525 7.99 -25.61 -5.81
C TRP A 525 7.44 -26.53 -4.72
N LEU A 526 8.00 -26.47 -3.50
CA LEU A 526 7.50 -27.25 -2.35
C LEU A 526 6.06 -26.87 -2.00
N VAL A 527 5.74 -25.56 -1.85
CA VAL A 527 4.38 -25.07 -1.56
C VAL A 527 3.41 -25.49 -2.66
N THR A 528 3.82 -25.35 -3.93
CA THR A 528 2.99 -25.79 -5.07
C THR A 528 2.75 -27.29 -5.00
N ARG A 529 3.78 -28.10 -4.75
CA ARG A 529 3.71 -29.58 -4.76
C ARG A 529 2.93 -30.13 -3.56
N ALA A 530 3.13 -29.53 -2.38
CA ALA A 530 2.56 -30.02 -1.12
C ALA A 530 1.17 -29.48 -0.82
N VAL A 531 0.85 -28.23 -1.27
CA VAL A 531 -0.38 -27.53 -0.91
C VAL A 531 -1.23 -27.17 -2.13
N ASP A 532 -0.73 -26.33 -3.08
CA ASP A 532 -1.56 -25.82 -4.19
C ASP A 532 -2.05 -26.96 -5.09
N ALA A 533 -1.15 -27.82 -5.57
CA ALA A 533 -1.54 -28.90 -6.50
C ALA A 533 -2.50 -29.91 -5.88
N PRO A 534 -2.32 -30.41 -4.64
CA PRO A 534 -3.29 -31.28 -3.98
C PRO A 534 -4.65 -30.63 -3.78
N VAL A 535 -4.69 -29.36 -3.31
CA VAL A 535 -5.94 -28.62 -3.10
C VAL A 535 -6.66 -28.39 -4.44
N ARG A 536 -5.94 -27.99 -5.46
CA ARG A 536 -6.45 -27.72 -6.80
C ARG A 536 -7.05 -28.98 -7.45
N ARG A 537 -6.38 -30.14 -7.30
CA ARG A 537 -6.79 -31.43 -7.91
C ARG A 537 -7.77 -32.21 -7.03
N SER A 538 -8.10 -31.75 -5.86
CA SER A 538 -8.93 -32.49 -4.90
C SER A 538 -10.39 -32.56 -5.33
N ARG A 539 -10.80 -33.71 -5.89
CA ARG A 539 -12.21 -34.02 -6.17
C ARG A 539 -13.06 -34.06 -4.91
N TRP A 540 -12.44 -34.39 -3.76
CA TRP A 540 -13.14 -34.44 -2.47
C TRP A 540 -13.60 -33.05 -2.03
N LEU A 541 -12.75 -32.02 -2.20
CA LEU A 541 -13.12 -30.63 -1.92
C LEU A 541 -14.16 -30.10 -2.90
N GLU A 542 -14.17 -30.58 -4.15
CA GLU A 542 -15.13 -30.16 -5.17
C GLU A 542 -16.48 -30.86 -5.08
N ALA A 543 -16.54 -32.03 -4.46
CA ALA A 543 -17.76 -32.83 -4.37
C ALA A 543 -18.86 -32.13 -3.58
N ARG A 544 -18.53 -31.26 -2.62
CA ARG A 544 -19.49 -30.52 -1.80
C ARG A 544 -18.99 -29.12 -1.50
N PRO A 545 -19.78 -28.06 -1.70
CA PRO A 545 -19.37 -26.67 -1.52
C PRO A 545 -18.93 -26.34 -0.08
N TRP A 546 -19.57 -26.96 0.92
CA TRP A 546 -19.22 -26.73 2.32
C TRP A 546 -17.78 -27.19 2.64
N ARG A 547 -17.23 -28.23 1.97
CA ARG A 547 -15.87 -28.69 2.17
C ARG A 547 -14.84 -27.66 1.69
N ALA A 548 -15.11 -27.04 0.54
CA ALA A 548 -14.28 -25.95 0.06
C ALA A 548 -14.38 -24.72 0.97
N LEU A 549 -15.58 -24.40 1.45
CA LEU A 549 -15.77 -23.32 2.43
C LEU A 549 -15.04 -23.61 3.74
N THR A 550 -15.10 -24.86 4.24
CA THR A 550 -14.35 -25.28 5.43
C THR A 550 -12.83 -25.16 5.22
N ALA A 551 -12.30 -25.53 4.04
CA ALA A 551 -10.88 -25.36 3.76
C ALA A 551 -10.46 -23.87 3.77
N ILE A 552 -11.30 -23.00 3.22
CA ILE A 552 -11.08 -21.53 3.25
C ILE A 552 -11.13 -21.03 4.70
N ALA A 553 -12.18 -21.36 5.44
CA ALA A 553 -12.36 -20.94 6.82
C ALA A 553 -11.24 -21.46 7.75
N LEU A 554 -10.83 -22.73 7.58
CA LEU A 554 -9.73 -23.31 8.33
C LEU A 554 -8.38 -22.61 8.02
N SER A 555 -8.13 -22.28 6.76
CA SER A 555 -6.91 -21.55 6.38
C SER A 555 -6.82 -20.19 7.07
N PHE A 556 -7.94 -19.45 7.07
CA PHE A 556 -8.02 -18.17 7.80
C PHE A 556 -7.90 -18.38 9.32
N ALA A 557 -8.63 -19.34 9.88
CA ALA A 557 -8.62 -19.60 11.32
C ALA A 557 -7.25 -20.04 11.85
N LEU A 558 -6.47 -20.77 11.05
CA LEU A 558 -5.10 -21.16 11.41
C LEU A 558 -4.18 -19.94 11.52
N VAL A 559 -4.26 -19.00 10.57
CA VAL A 559 -3.46 -17.77 10.60
C VAL A 559 -3.90 -16.89 11.77
N ALA A 560 -5.21 -16.60 11.86
CA ALA A 560 -5.75 -15.76 12.94
C ALA A 560 -5.51 -16.36 14.33
N GLY A 561 -5.60 -17.70 14.44
CA GLY A 561 -5.31 -18.44 15.67
C GLY A 561 -3.82 -18.43 16.03
N ALA A 562 -2.92 -18.52 15.06
CA ALA A 562 -1.47 -18.44 15.30
C ALA A 562 -1.07 -17.02 15.74
N ALA A 563 -1.50 -15.99 15.00
CA ALA A 563 -1.21 -14.59 15.34
C ALA A 563 -1.86 -14.18 16.67
N GLY A 564 -3.15 -14.44 16.84
CA GLY A 564 -3.87 -14.10 18.08
C GLY A 564 -3.41 -14.93 19.30
N GLY A 565 -3.04 -16.20 19.10
CA GLY A 565 -2.45 -17.03 20.15
C GLY A 565 -1.08 -16.54 20.58
N TRP A 566 -0.23 -16.12 19.62
CA TRP A 566 1.05 -15.51 19.90
C TRP A 566 0.89 -14.19 20.66
N TRP A 567 0.03 -13.30 20.15
CA TRP A 567 -0.34 -12.06 20.84
C TRP A 567 -0.80 -12.30 22.28
N ALA A 568 -1.68 -13.27 22.50
CA ALA A 568 -2.17 -13.61 23.82
C ALA A 568 -1.07 -14.17 24.77
N VAL A 569 -0.03 -14.79 24.23
CA VAL A 569 1.14 -15.22 25.01
C VAL A 569 1.97 -14.00 25.43
N LEU A 570 2.24 -13.06 24.51
CA LEU A 570 2.99 -11.84 24.82
C LEU A 570 2.28 -10.99 25.90
N GLN A 571 0.96 -10.86 25.82
CA GLN A 571 0.17 -10.13 26.81
C GLN A 571 0.15 -10.78 28.21
N ARG A 572 0.50 -12.05 28.33
CA ARG A 572 0.59 -12.77 29.61
C ARG A 572 1.97 -12.69 30.24
N THR A 573 2.98 -12.22 29.50
CA THR A 573 4.28 -11.91 30.08
C THR A 573 4.04 -10.75 31.04
N PRO A 574 4.20 -10.92 32.38
CA PRO A 574 3.88 -9.85 33.31
C PRO A 574 4.76 -8.65 32.97
N ALA A 575 4.15 -7.49 32.81
CA ALA A 575 4.87 -6.28 33.09
C ALA A 575 5.35 -6.45 34.55
N GLN A 576 6.66 -6.46 34.79
CA GLN A 576 7.13 -6.51 36.18
C GLN A 576 6.47 -5.34 36.92
N PRO A 577 5.91 -5.56 38.13
CA PRO A 577 5.33 -4.47 38.89
C PRO A 577 6.43 -3.40 39.01
N PRO A 578 6.07 -2.11 38.99
CA PRO A 578 7.03 -1.06 39.32
C PRO A 578 7.68 -1.46 40.63
N VAL A 579 9.02 -1.43 40.67
CA VAL A 579 9.78 -1.78 41.86
C VAL A 579 9.42 -0.71 42.90
N ALA A 580 8.47 -1.06 43.75
CA ALA A 580 8.08 -0.20 44.85
C ALA A 580 9.32 -0.01 45.73
N ASP A 581 9.75 1.25 45.89
CA ASP A 581 10.81 1.71 46.77
C ASP A 581 12.26 1.26 46.46
N GLY A 582 12.57 0.84 45.21
CA GLY A 582 13.95 0.65 44.73
C GLY A 582 14.53 1.93 44.11
N PRO A 583 15.86 2.03 43.91
CA PRO A 583 16.43 3.09 43.09
C PRO A 583 15.80 3.04 41.69
N SER A 584 15.57 4.24 41.10
CA SER A 584 15.04 4.38 39.74
C SER A 584 15.74 3.38 38.82
N LEU A 585 14.95 2.64 38.06
CA LEU A 585 15.47 1.69 37.04
C LEU A 585 16.19 2.43 35.90
N ALA A 586 15.85 3.69 35.70
CA ALA A 586 16.57 4.60 34.82
C ALA A 586 17.65 5.29 35.65
N THR A 587 18.87 4.83 35.50
CA THR A 587 20.05 5.45 36.13
C THR A 587 20.74 6.34 35.10
N ASP A 588 21.36 7.45 35.61
CA ASP A 588 22.14 8.34 34.74
C ASP A 588 23.46 7.70 34.25
N GLU A 589 23.63 6.39 34.46
CA GLU A 589 24.82 5.64 34.07
C GLU A 589 24.48 4.53 33.05
N VAL A 590 25.30 4.44 32.01
CA VAL A 590 25.26 3.34 31.04
C VAL A 590 25.80 2.06 31.69
N ALA A 591 24.99 1.02 31.76
CA ALA A 591 25.39 -0.23 32.41
C ALA A 591 26.43 -1.01 31.60
N THR A 592 27.48 -1.48 32.27
CA THR A 592 28.56 -2.29 31.66
C THR A 592 28.36 -3.79 31.84
N VAL A 593 27.27 -4.20 32.45
CA VAL A 593 26.88 -5.60 32.64
C VAL A 593 25.48 -5.76 32.08
N PRO A 594 25.18 -6.86 31.34
CA PRO A 594 23.84 -7.07 30.81
C PRO A 594 22.84 -7.06 31.97
N PRO A 595 21.82 -6.15 31.92
CA PRO A 595 20.74 -6.20 32.88
C PRO A 595 19.86 -7.44 32.60
N PRO A 596 19.13 -7.93 33.59
CA PRO A 596 18.27 -9.10 33.43
C PRO A 596 17.16 -8.86 32.40
N ASP A 597 16.67 -7.62 32.28
CA ASP A 597 15.61 -7.22 31.37
C ASP A 597 15.70 -5.72 31.07
N VAL A 598 15.89 -5.33 29.80
CA VAL A 598 15.79 -3.92 29.36
C VAL A 598 14.37 -3.67 28.85
N ARG A 599 13.72 -2.57 29.26
CA ARG A 599 12.33 -2.24 28.95
C ARG A 599 12.19 -0.87 28.28
N PRO A 600 11.08 -0.62 27.56
CA PRO A 600 10.00 -1.55 27.22
C PRO A 600 10.47 -2.60 26.21
N TYR A 601 9.90 -3.80 26.24
CA TYR A 601 10.14 -4.79 25.19
C TYR A 601 9.58 -4.29 23.84
N GLY A 602 10.17 -4.67 22.72
CA GLY A 602 9.78 -4.21 21.39
C GLY A 602 8.30 -4.36 21.08
N TRP A 603 7.66 -5.46 21.50
CA TRP A 603 6.23 -5.64 21.29
C TRP A 603 5.35 -4.70 22.12
N GLN A 604 5.92 -3.93 23.06
CA GLN A 604 5.23 -2.94 23.89
C GLN A 604 5.33 -1.52 23.33
N LEU A 605 6.14 -1.27 22.29
CA LEU A 605 6.35 0.08 21.73
C LEU A 605 5.04 0.79 21.36
N GLY A 606 4.05 0.06 20.84
CA GLY A 606 2.74 0.65 20.56
C GLY A 606 2.01 1.22 21.80
N SER A 607 2.39 0.79 23.02
CA SER A 607 1.85 1.31 24.28
C SER A 607 2.71 2.42 24.89
N GLN A 608 3.81 2.77 24.25
CA GLN A 608 4.71 3.84 24.70
C GLN A 608 4.25 5.24 24.29
N TRP A 609 3.24 5.35 23.42
CA TRP A 609 2.63 6.63 23.15
C TRP A 609 1.90 7.17 24.38
N PRO A 610 2.09 8.45 24.72
CA PRO A 610 1.52 9.06 25.91
C PRO A 610 0.06 9.46 25.72
N ASP A 611 -0.84 8.49 25.72
CA ASP A 611 -2.27 8.73 25.65
C ASP A 611 -2.84 9.08 27.01
N LEU A 612 -3.70 10.12 27.06
CA LEU A 612 -4.51 10.41 28.23
C LEU A 612 -5.75 9.49 28.24
N PRO A 613 -6.32 9.21 29.45
CA PRO A 613 -7.32 8.15 29.63
C PRO A 613 -8.63 8.42 28.90
N GLU A 614 -9.01 9.68 28.70
CA GLU A 614 -10.29 10.03 28.12
C GLU A 614 -10.14 10.94 26.88
N ARG A 615 -11.12 10.89 25.98
CA ARG A 615 -11.24 11.88 24.92
C ARG A 615 -11.81 13.17 25.49
N CYS A 616 -11.47 14.31 24.88
CA CYS A 616 -12.05 15.59 25.28
C CYS A 616 -13.57 15.52 25.30
N GLY A 617 -14.13 15.96 26.41
CA GLY A 617 -15.59 16.02 26.64
C GLY A 617 -15.95 17.15 27.63
N GLY A 618 -17.24 17.40 27.81
CA GLY A 618 -17.72 18.44 28.69
C GLY A 618 -17.18 19.83 28.32
N GLN A 619 -16.61 20.54 29.29
CA GLN A 619 -16.05 21.87 29.06
C GLN A 619 -14.81 21.88 28.18
N TRP A 620 -14.10 20.74 28.02
CA TRP A 620 -12.87 20.62 27.23
C TRP A 620 -13.09 20.14 25.79
N GLU A 621 -14.33 19.85 25.41
CA GLU A 621 -14.66 19.49 24.04
C GLU A 621 -14.45 20.71 23.12
N PRO A 622 -13.71 20.59 21.98
CA PRO A 622 -13.60 21.65 21.00
C PRO A 622 -14.95 21.98 20.38
N GLU A 623 -15.27 23.27 20.16
CA GLU A 623 -16.53 23.66 19.49
C GLU A 623 -16.62 23.18 18.04
N ARG A 624 -15.47 23.05 17.37
CA ARG A 624 -15.37 22.43 16.05
C ARG A 624 -14.32 21.30 16.07
N SER A 625 -14.58 20.24 15.33
CA SER A 625 -13.57 19.21 15.09
C SER A 625 -12.57 19.71 14.04
N PHE A 626 -11.28 19.37 14.23
CA PHE A 626 -10.25 19.56 13.22
C PHE A 626 -9.67 18.19 12.84
N PRO A 627 -9.50 17.91 11.50
CA PRO A 627 -8.97 16.61 11.07
C PRO A 627 -7.59 16.34 11.68
N HIS A 628 -7.35 15.09 12.07
CA HIS A 628 -6.07 14.60 12.59
C HIS A 628 -5.59 15.16 13.93
N VAL A 629 -6.31 16.11 14.56
CA VAL A 629 -6.00 16.56 15.90
C VAL A 629 -6.42 15.50 16.91
N THR A 630 -5.49 15.15 17.79
CA THR A 630 -5.76 14.30 18.96
C THR A 630 -6.21 15.19 20.10
N CYS A 631 -7.49 15.03 20.54
CA CYS A 631 -7.99 15.70 21.74
C CYS A 631 -8.26 14.64 22.81
N GLN A 632 -7.50 14.72 23.91
CA GLN A 632 -7.59 13.83 25.07
C GLN A 632 -7.48 14.65 26.36
N GLN A 633 -8.00 14.12 27.47
CA GLN A 633 -8.00 14.79 28.79
C GLN A 633 -7.69 13.80 29.90
N LEU A 634 -7.10 14.34 31.01
CA LEU A 634 -6.75 13.55 32.18
C LEU A 634 -7.96 13.28 33.07
N LEU A 635 -8.68 14.35 33.45
CA LEU A 635 -9.87 14.29 34.31
C LEU A 635 -11.16 14.29 33.47
N PRO A 636 -12.25 13.67 33.94
CA PRO A 636 -13.56 13.79 33.32
C PRO A 636 -13.98 15.26 33.10
N GLY A 637 -14.67 15.53 31.97
CA GLY A 637 -14.96 16.89 31.53
C GLY A 637 -15.93 17.72 32.38
N ASP A 638 -16.50 17.14 33.41
CA ASP A 638 -17.41 17.75 34.41
C ASP A 638 -16.77 17.96 35.80
N GLU A 639 -15.47 17.66 35.93
CA GLU A 639 -14.72 17.94 37.15
C GLU A 639 -14.14 19.35 37.13
N ASP A 640 -14.31 20.10 38.23
CA ASP A 640 -13.74 21.44 38.44
C ASP A 640 -12.26 21.30 38.83
N ALA A 641 -11.35 21.44 37.87
CA ALA A 641 -9.91 21.55 38.13
C ALA A 641 -9.54 22.99 38.54
N GLU A 642 -8.63 23.10 39.53
CA GLU A 642 -8.15 24.43 39.99
C GLU A 642 -7.10 25.02 39.04
N GLU A 643 -6.43 24.16 38.25
CA GLU A 643 -5.39 24.51 37.27
C GLU A 643 -5.55 23.67 36.01
N THR A 644 -5.21 24.25 34.85
CA THR A 644 -5.33 23.59 33.55
C THR A 644 -4.08 23.75 32.72
N ILE A 645 -3.52 22.63 32.27
CA ILE A 645 -2.38 22.58 31.35
C ILE A 645 -2.85 22.02 30.01
N VAL A 646 -2.69 22.80 28.94
CA VAL A 646 -2.97 22.35 27.58
C VAL A 646 -1.66 22.07 26.86
N VAL A 647 -1.51 20.86 26.31
CA VAL A 647 -0.38 20.46 25.48
C VAL A 647 -0.75 20.65 24.02
N VAL A 648 0.00 21.48 23.30
CA VAL A 648 -0.22 21.82 21.89
C VAL A 648 1.05 21.59 21.07
N GLY A 649 0.90 21.36 19.76
CA GLY A 649 2.01 21.13 18.85
C GLY A 649 2.05 19.72 18.30
N SER A 650 3.24 19.23 18.00
CA SER A 650 3.47 17.93 17.38
C SER A 650 3.52 16.79 18.41
N SER A 651 3.80 15.58 17.91
CA SER A 651 4.14 14.41 18.75
C SER A 651 5.28 14.66 19.72
N HIS A 652 6.20 15.59 19.41
CA HIS A 652 7.30 15.99 20.29
C HIS A 652 6.83 16.79 21.50
N SER A 653 5.75 17.55 21.40
CA SER A 653 5.11 18.17 22.59
C SER A 653 4.35 17.12 23.40
N ARG A 654 3.62 16.23 22.73
CA ARG A 654 2.85 15.16 23.35
C ARG A 654 3.69 14.19 24.17
N GLN A 655 4.93 13.89 23.76
CA GLN A 655 5.80 12.93 24.45
C GLN A 655 6.13 13.36 25.90
N TYR A 656 6.01 14.66 26.26
CA TYR A 656 6.27 15.15 27.59
C TYR A 656 5.07 15.02 28.54
N ILE A 657 3.89 14.63 28.08
CA ILE A 657 2.70 14.44 28.91
C ILE A 657 2.98 13.57 30.14
N PRO A 658 3.64 12.40 30.05
CA PRO A 658 3.88 11.55 31.20
C PRO A 658 4.72 12.23 32.29
N ALA A 659 5.59 13.19 31.94
CA ALA A 659 6.37 13.95 32.90
C ALA A 659 5.53 14.98 33.67
N LEU A 660 4.40 15.42 33.14
CA LEU A 660 3.48 16.34 33.81
C LEU A 660 2.52 15.63 34.77
N LEU A 661 2.17 14.34 34.51
CA LEU A 661 1.12 13.65 35.23
C LEU A 661 1.31 13.62 36.77
N PRO A 662 2.50 13.32 37.31
CA PRO A 662 2.67 13.30 38.78
C PRO A 662 2.38 14.65 39.45
N THR A 663 2.72 15.76 38.79
CA THR A 663 2.44 17.09 39.28
C THR A 663 0.96 17.45 39.15
N ALA A 664 0.38 17.15 38.01
CA ALA A 664 -1.04 17.40 37.73
C ALA A 664 -1.94 16.62 38.71
N GLU A 665 -1.66 15.33 38.94
CA GLU A 665 -2.39 14.52 39.90
C GLU A 665 -2.26 15.05 41.33
N ALA A 666 -1.05 15.46 41.73
CA ALA A 666 -0.82 16.01 43.07
C ALA A 666 -1.51 17.35 43.31
N ARG A 667 -1.76 18.15 42.27
CA ARG A 667 -2.42 19.46 42.35
C ARG A 667 -3.92 19.39 42.01
N GLY A 668 -4.44 18.27 41.51
CA GLY A 668 -5.78 18.18 40.95
C GLY A 668 -5.92 19.01 39.69
N ALA A 669 -4.84 19.13 38.90
CA ALA A 669 -4.83 19.90 37.67
C ALA A 669 -5.37 19.08 36.49
N GLN A 670 -6.07 19.73 35.58
CA GLN A 670 -6.48 19.15 34.32
C GLN A 670 -5.31 19.22 33.33
N VAL A 671 -5.06 18.10 32.64
CA VAL A 671 -4.18 18.07 31.47
C VAL A 671 -5.02 17.75 30.23
N VAL A 672 -4.90 18.59 29.21
CA VAL A 672 -5.56 18.40 27.92
C VAL A 672 -4.50 18.30 26.84
N ASN A 673 -4.55 17.23 26.06
CA ASN A 673 -3.74 17.06 24.87
C ASN A 673 -4.52 17.54 23.64
N LEU A 674 -3.99 18.52 22.93
CA LEU A 674 -4.55 19.06 21.68
C LEU A 674 -3.48 19.05 20.58
N SER A 675 -2.78 17.94 20.43
CA SER A 675 -1.67 17.79 19.48
C SER A 675 -2.11 17.30 18.11
N MET A 676 -1.30 17.62 17.12
CA MET A 676 -1.40 17.11 15.75
C MET A 676 -0.02 16.60 15.31
N ASP A 677 0.12 15.27 15.17
CA ASP A 677 1.40 14.64 14.86
C ASP A 677 2.02 15.23 13.58
N GLY A 678 3.30 15.59 13.64
CA GLY A 678 4.03 16.24 12.56
C GLY A 678 3.77 17.74 12.36
N CYS A 679 2.95 18.38 13.22
CA CYS A 679 2.60 19.81 13.11
C CYS A 679 3.03 20.57 14.36
N SER A 680 4.17 21.24 14.29
CA SER A 680 4.62 22.14 15.37
C SER A 680 3.68 23.36 15.49
N PHE A 681 3.41 23.81 16.70
CA PHE A 681 2.55 24.97 16.94
C PHE A 681 3.28 26.25 16.61
N LEU A 682 2.71 27.07 15.74
CA LEU A 682 3.20 28.40 15.31
C LEU A 682 4.64 28.45 14.79
N ALA A 683 5.24 27.32 14.40
CA ALA A 683 6.59 27.28 13.85
C ALA A 683 6.61 27.51 12.33
N GLY A 684 7.27 28.59 11.90
CA GLY A 684 7.76 28.84 10.54
C GLY A 684 6.72 29.16 9.46
N THR A 685 7.24 29.66 8.33
CA THR A 685 6.45 30.05 7.15
C THR A 685 6.29 28.91 6.13
N GLU A 686 7.10 27.83 6.20
CA GLU A 686 7.03 26.68 5.30
C GLU A 686 6.30 25.52 5.99
N ARG A 687 4.97 25.53 5.84
CA ARG A 687 4.12 24.46 6.38
C ARG A 687 3.66 23.52 5.29
N SER A 688 3.57 22.25 5.64
CA SER A 688 2.87 21.30 4.79
C SER A 688 1.38 21.67 4.71
N ALA A 689 0.75 21.42 3.56
CA ALA A 689 -0.70 21.58 3.41
C ALA A 689 -1.51 20.76 4.44
N TYR A 690 -0.88 19.73 5.05
CA TYR A 690 -1.44 18.91 6.11
C TYR A 690 -1.69 19.70 7.39
N CYS A 691 -0.79 20.62 7.76
CA CYS A 691 -0.87 21.45 8.98
C CYS A 691 -1.63 22.77 8.80
N GLU A 692 -2.14 23.06 7.60
CA GLU A 692 -2.82 24.32 7.30
C GLU A 692 -4.07 24.48 8.19
N GLY A 693 -4.17 25.60 8.91
CA GLY A 693 -5.28 25.93 9.79
C GLY A 693 -5.21 25.31 11.20
N TYR A 694 -4.18 24.52 11.52
CA TYR A 694 -4.02 23.94 12.86
C TYR A 694 -3.81 25.01 13.93
N ASP A 695 -2.97 26.02 13.69
CA ASP A 695 -2.73 27.09 14.66
C ASP A 695 -3.97 27.92 14.95
N GLU A 696 -4.72 28.28 13.90
CA GLU A 696 -5.98 29.01 14.04
C GLU A 696 -6.96 28.21 14.91
N PHE A 697 -7.03 26.91 14.68
CA PHE A 697 -7.83 25.98 15.48
C PHE A 697 -7.39 25.96 16.95
N VAL A 698 -6.07 25.86 17.23
CA VAL A 698 -5.51 25.86 18.58
C VAL A 698 -5.77 27.20 19.28
N LEU A 699 -5.49 28.33 18.61
CA LEU A 699 -5.72 29.66 19.19
C LEU A 699 -7.19 29.89 19.52
N GLU A 700 -8.09 29.48 18.64
CA GLU A 700 -9.54 29.54 18.90
C GLU A 700 -9.94 28.71 20.13
N TYR A 701 -9.37 27.50 20.25
CA TYR A 701 -9.57 26.65 21.44
C TYR A 701 -9.06 27.30 22.72
N LEU A 702 -7.86 27.86 22.73
CA LEU A 702 -7.26 28.54 23.86
C LEU A 702 -8.06 29.80 24.22
N ASP A 703 -8.56 30.58 23.26
CA ASP A 703 -9.42 31.73 23.51
C ASP A 703 -10.75 31.35 24.17
N GLN A 704 -11.29 30.15 23.86
CA GLN A 704 -12.54 29.64 24.43
C GLN A 704 -12.34 29.03 25.82
N LYS A 705 -11.24 28.29 26.02
CA LYS A 705 -11.01 27.49 27.24
C LYS A 705 -10.19 28.22 28.32
N GLN A 706 -9.39 29.23 27.93
CA GLN A 706 -8.57 30.06 28.80
C GLN A 706 -7.78 29.23 29.81
N PRO A 707 -6.89 28.30 29.37
CA PRO A 707 -6.09 27.50 30.29
C PRO A 707 -5.06 28.36 31.03
N ASP A 708 -4.59 27.90 32.18
CA ASP A 708 -3.53 28.57 32.93
C ASP A 708 -2.18 28.43 32.25
N THR A 709 -1.88 27.27 31.69
CA THR A 709 -0.56 26.95 31.13
C THR A 709 -0.69 26.22 29.80
N VAL A 710 0.21 26.53 28.87
CA VAL A 710 0.41 25.81 27.61
C VAL A 710 1.80 25.19 27.58
N LEU A 711 1.90 23.88 27.37
CA LEU A 711 3.15 23.20 27.03
C LEU A 711 3.26 23.06 25.51
N THR A 712 4.41 23.47 24.96
CA THR A 712 4.75 23.24 23.55
C THR A 712 6.26 23.11 23.34
N THR A 713 6.67 22.29 22.38
CA THR A 713 8.06 22.22 21.93
C THR A 713 8.39 23.41 21.05
N VAL A 714 9.45 24.14 21.39
CA VAL A 714 9.80 25.43 20.80
C VAL A 714 11.04 25.40 19.92
N THR A 715 11.89 24.38 20.03
CA THR A 715 13.05 24.21 19.14
C THR A 715 12.80 23.08 18.13
N LEU A 716 13.63 23.00 17.11
CA LEU A 716 13.61 21.97 16.09
C LEU A 716 15.03 21.43 15.92
N THR A 717 15.22 20.15 16.16
CA THR A 717 16.48 19.43 16.04
C THR A 717 16.66 18.81 14.67
N SER A 718 17.91 18.56 14.25
CA SER A 718 18.30 17.88 13.02
C SER A 718 18.68 16.43 13.31
N ALA A 719 18.38 15.52 12.38
CA ALA A 719 18.84 14.13 12.46
C ALA A 719 20.31 13.98 12.01
N GLU A 720 20.76 14.86 11.10
CA GLU A 720 22.08 14.76 10.46
C GLU A 720 23.21 15.38 11.29
N ASP A 721 22.91 16.44 12.07
CA ASP A 721 23.90 17.23 12.80
C ASP A 721 23.31 17.95 14.01
N ALA A 722 24.13 18.71 14.74
CA ALA A 722 23.69 19.58 15.85
C ALA A 722 22.96 20.86 15.40
N GLY A 723 22.28 20.80 14.26
CA GLY A 723 21.59 21.92 13.61
C GLY A 723 20.28 22.33 14.30
N GLU A 724 20.24 22.36 15.64
CA GLU A 724 19.06 22.78 16.40
C GLU A 724 18.80 24.27 16.22
N THR A 725 17.57 24.62 15.95
CA THR A 725 17.14 25.99 15.68
C THR A 725 15.88 26.38 16.45
N LEU A 726 15.74 27.69 16.73
CA LEU A 726 14.47 28.28 17.09
C LEU A 726 13.73 28.65 15.79
N PRO A 727 12.61 27.97 15.43
CA PRO A 727 11.89 28.29 14.20
C PRO A 727 11.44 29.73 14.14
N ALA A 728 11.48 30.33 12.93
CA ALA A 728 11.02 31.71 12.75
C ALA A 728 9.53 31.83 13.12
N GLY A 729 9.19 32.87 13.90
CA GLY A 729 7.84 33.10 14.39
C GLY A 729 7.54 32.52 15.78
N THR A 730 8.44 31.70 16.36
CA THR A 730 8.22 31.10 17.69
C THR A 730 8.12 32.17 18.79
N GLU A 731 8.98 33.20 18.78
CA GLU A 731 8.92 34.32 19.74
C GLU A 731 7.57 35.06 19.66
N GLU A 732 7.09 35.33 18.45
CA GLU A 732 5.79 35.95 18.22
C GLU A 732 4.63 35.07 18.72
N ALA A 733 4.75 33.77 18.48
CA ALA A 733 3.79 32.78 18.94
C ALA A 733 3.69 32.72 20.47
N VAL A 734 4.84 32.65 21.15
CA VAL A 734 4.91 32.67 22.61
C VAL A 734 4.35 33.98 23.15
N THR A 735 4.67 35.10 22.52
CA THR A 735 4.11 36.43 22.92
C THR A 735 2.60 36.44 22.81
N GLN A 736 2.00 35.83 21.76
CA GLN A 736 0.55 35.73 21.61
C GLN A 736 -0.11 34.95 22.76
N LEU A 737 0.55 33.92 23.30
CA LEU A 737 0.04 33.16 24.45
C LEU A 737 0.14 34.01 25.74
N LEU A 738 1.27 34.68 25.96
CA LEU A 738 1.50 35.56 27.12
C LEU A 738 0.52 36.74 27.14
N ASP A 739 0.19 37.35 26.00
CA ASP A 739 -0.79 38.41 25.87
C ASP A 739 -2.22 37.97 26.25
N ARG A 740 -2.49 36.65 26.16
CA ARG A 740 -3.72 36.00 26.63
C ARG A 740 -3.72 35.71 28.13
N GLY A 741 -2.63 35.99 28.82
CA GLY A 741 -2.45 35.64 30.25
C GLY A 741 -2.16 34.19 30.50
N ILE A 742 -1.68 33.44 29.49
CA ILE A 742 -1.36 32.00 29.58
C ILE A 742 0.14 31.84 29.84
N ASP A 743 0.52 31.09 30.87
CA ASP A 743 1.92 30.74 31.12
C ASP A 743 2.39 29.70 30.08
N VAL A 744 3.65 29.77 29.67
CA VAL A 744 4.20 28.90 28.63
C VAL A 744 5.30 28.00 29.17
N LEU A 745 5.08 26.69 29.12
CA LEU A 745 6.14 25.69 29.32
C LEU A 745 6.78 25.42 27.94
N ALA A 746 7.91 26.11 27.72
CA ALA A 746 8.63 26.02 26.44
C ALA A 746 9.64 24.87 26.48
N ALA A 747 9.28 23.73 25.94
CA ALA A 747 10.13 22.54 25.93
C ALA A 747 11.16 22.61 24.80
N ARG A 748 12.43 22.29 25.14
CA ARG A 748 13.47 22.02 24.17
C ARG A 748 13.18 20.68 23.48
N ASP A 749 13.43 20.59 22.17
CA ASP A 749 13.24 19.36 21.38
C ASP A 749 14.28 18.29 21.78
N THR A 750 13.95 17.03 21.47
CA THR A 750 14.80 15.86 21.73
C THR A 750 15.83 15.66 20.61
N PRO A 751 16.95 14.98 20.86
CA PRO A 751 17.86 14.52 19.81
C PRO A 751 17.12 13.72 18.75
N ARG A 752 17.42 13.97 17.46
CA ARG A 752 16.94 13.20 16.32
C ARG A 752 18.06 12.37 15.71
N TRP A 753 17.66 11.27 15.09
CA TRP A 753 18.59 10.29 14.59
C TRP A 753 18.24 9.93 13.13
N GLU A 754 19.25 9.57 12.35
CA GLU A 754 19.05 9.05 11.00
C GLU A 754 18.51 7.62 11.01
N GLU A 755 18.88 6.84 12.03
CA GLU A 755 18.51 5.44 12.20
C GLU A 755 17.62 5.27 13.43
N ASP A 756 16.76 4.25 13.40
CA ASP A 756 15.87 3.89 14.52
C ASP A 756 16.70 3.42 15.72
N GLN A 757 16.73 4.24 16.76
CA GLN A 757 17.54 4.01 17.95
C GLN A 757 17.09 2.83 18.78
N TYR A 758 15.77 2.59 18.82
CA TYR A 758 15.25 1.42 19.49
C TYR A 758 15.74 0.14 18.81
N GLN A 759 15.59 0.04 17.49
CA GLN A 759 15.97 -1.14 16.72
C GLN A 759 17.48 -1.37 16.76
N CYS A 760 18.29 -0.32 16.71
CA CYS A 760 19.73 -0.41 16.83
C CYS A 760 20.13 -1.02 18.19
N ALA A 761 19.62 -0.47 19.28
CA ALA A 761 19.92 -0.95 20.62
C ALA A 761 19.29 -2.32 20.93
N GLU A 762 18.05 -2.59 20.48
CA GLU A 762 17.39 -3.89 20.60
C GLU A 762 18.24 -5.00 19.96
N ALA A 763 18.83 -4.75 18.80
CA ALA A 763 19.69 -5.72 18.12
C ALA A 763 20.94 -6.09 18.95
N VAL A 764 21.54 -5.12 19.64
CA VAL A 764 22.70 -5.37 20.53
C VAL A 764 22.27 -6.13 21.79
N ILE A 765 21.22 -5.68 22.45
CA ILE A 765 20.72 -6.28 23.71
C ILE A 765 20.20 -7.71 23.46
N ASP A 766 19.40 -7.94 22.43
CA ASP A 766 18.90 -9.26 22.06
C ASP A 766 20.03 -10.20 21.60
N GLY A 767 21.13 -9.66 21.07
CA GLY A 767 22.36 -10.36 20.80
C GLY A 767 23.15 -10.79 22.08
N GLY A 768 22.68 -10.40 23.27
CA GLY A 768 23.33 -10.64 24.55
C GLY A 768 24.42 -9.61 24.91
N GLY A 769 24.42 -8.46 24.20
CA GLY A 769 25.26 -7.32 24.49
C GLY A 769 24.80 -6.51 25.70
N THR A 770 25.62 -5.54 26.09
CA THR A 770 25.39 -4.64 27.24
C THR A 770 24.84 -3.29 26.76
N PRO A 771 24.19 -2.49 27.64
CA PRO A 771 23.87 -1.10 27.35
C PRO A 771 25.09 -0.26 26.94
N ALA A 772 26.26 -0.56 27.46
CA ALA A 772 27.50 0.13 27.07
C ALA A 772 27.93 -0.22 25.62
N GLU A 773 27.68 -1.45 25.17
CA GLU A 773 27.91 -1.82 23.78
C GLU A 773 26.86 -1.19 22.88
N ALA A 774 25.59 -1.14 23.31
CA ALA A 774 24.54 -0.42 22.60
C ALA A 774 24.83 1.08 22.49
N ASP A 775 25.35 1.71 23.55
CA ASP A 775 25.82 3.10 23.50
C ASP A 775 26.99 3.30 22.55
N ALA A 776 27.94 2.35 22.51
CA ALA A 776 29.10 2.45 21.63
C ALA A 776 28.70 2.34 20.13
N ASP A 777 27.72 1.50 19.83
CA ASP A 777 27.29 1.23 18.46
C ASP A 777 26.22 2.21 17.95
N CYS A 778 25.33 2.69 18.84
CA CYS A 778 24.14 3.48 18.49
C CYS A 778 24.11 4.88 19.11
N GLY A 779 24.86 5.14 20.19
CA GLY A 779 24.90 6.43 20.89
C GLY A 779 25.75 7.49 20.19
N ALA A 780 25.54 8.76 20.56
CA ALA A 780 26.33 9.89 20.08
C ALA A 780 26.61 10.91 21.19
N ASP A 781 27.65 11.73 21.00
CA ASP A 781 27.88 12.85 21.89
C ASP A 781 26.80 13.93 21.69
N ILE A 782 26.41 14.60 22.78
CA ILE A 782 25.32 15.61 22.74
C ILE A 782 25.67 16.75 21.78
N GLU A 783 26.97 17.07 21.66
CA GLU A 783 27.46 18.12 20.74
C GLU A 783 27.23 17.80 19.28
N ASP A 784 27.01 16.51 18.89
CA ASP A 784 26.69 16.07 17.56
C ASP A 784 25.16 16.13 17.28
N LYS A 785 24.34 16.29 18.31
CA LYS A 785 22.87 16.18 18.22
C LYS A 785 22.11 17.43 18.62
N LEU A 786 22.63 18.20 19.57
CA LEU A 786 21.97 19.40 20.08
C LEU A 786 22.94 20.59 20.04
N ALA A 787 22.39 21.79 19.82
CA ALA A 787 23.16 23.03 19.96
C ALA A 787 23.73 23.18 21.37
N ALA A 788 24.98 23.62 21.48
CA ALA A 788 25.68 23.78 22.76
C ALA A 788 24.96 24.75 23.72
N GLU A 789 24.32 25.78 23.15
CA GLU A 789 23.45 26.72 23.89
C GLU A 789 21.99 26.46 23.38
N ASN A 790 21.05 26.35 24.31
CA ASN A 790 19.64 26.16 23.98
C ASN A 790 19.13 27.36 23.18
N PRO A 791 18.71 27.20 21.91
CA PRO A 791 18.24 28.30 21.07
C PRO A 791 16.99 29.00 21.61
N ALA A 792 16.24 28.36 22.52
CA ALA A 792 15.07 28.93 23.16
C ALA A 792 15.39 29.86 24.36
N GLN A 793 16.66 29.97 24.76
CA GLN A 793 17.06 30.80 25.91
C GLN A 793 16.50 32.24 25.87
N PRO A 794 16.41 32.93 24.72
CA PRO A 794 15.82 34.28 24.67
C PRO A 794 14.36 34.32 25.10
N LEU A 795 13.58 33.24 24.90
CA LEU A 795 12.17 33.21 25.27
C LEU A 795 11.92 33.37 26.76
N ALA A 796 12.87 32.95 27.63
CA ALA A 796 12.73 33.06 29.07
C ALA A 796 12.61 34.53 29.58
N ALA A 797 12.99 35.50 28.77
CA ALA A 797 12.87 36.92 29.10
C ALA A 797 11.50 37.54 28.74
N LEU A 798 10.68 36.79 27.99
CA LEU A 798 9.37 37.24 27.55
C LEU A 798 8.36 37.20 28.70
N THR A 799 7.55 38.23 28.83
CA THR A 799 6.44 38.33 29.81
C THR A 799 5.27 39.08 29.18
N GLY A 800 4.05 38.76 29.59
CA GLY A 800 2.87 39.44 29.09
C GLY A 800 1.68 39.26 30.05
N ALA A 801 0.73 40.14 30.14
CA ALA A 801 -0.52 40.05 30.88
C ALA A 801 -0.49 39.37 32.25
N GLY A 802 0.68 39.33 32.89
CA GLY A 802 0.90 38.66 34.20
C GLY A 802 1.41 37.22 34.08
N SER A 803 1.65 36.75 32.86
CA SER A 803 2.17 35.42 32.52
C SER A 803 3.65 35.45 32.15
N SER A 804 4.30 34.31 32.17
CA SER A 804 5.73 34.13 31.95
C SER A 804 6.07 32.86 31.16
N VAL A 805 7.31 32.76 30.69
CA VAL A 805 7.86 31.56 30.05
C VAL A 805 8.74 30.81 31.01
N THR A 806 8.45 29.53 31.18
CA THR A 806 9.35 28.58 31.84
C THR A 806 9.98 27.68 30.78
N LEU A 807 11.32 27.74 30.67
CA LEU A 807 12.06 26.85 29.77
C LEU A 807 12.17 25.47 30.40
N LEU A 808 11.73 24.45 29.68
CA LEU A 808 11.88 23.05 30.03
C LEU A 808 13.00 22.44 29.17
N ASP A 809 14.23 22.47 29.73
CA ASP A 809 15.40 21.85 29.09
C ASP A 809 15.77 20.55 29.82
N LEU A 810 15.41 19.42 29.22
CA LEU A 810 15.65 18.09 29.80
C LEU A 810 16.84 17.37 29.15
N SER A 811 17.64 18.09 28.37
CA SER A 811 18.79 17.53 27.64
C SER A 811 19.82 16.84 28.55
N ALA A 812 20.02 17.37 29.76
CA ALA A 812 20.94 16.75 30.74
C ALA A 812 20.44 15.38 31.26
N GLN A 813 19.14 15.15 31.27
CA GLN A 813 18.54 13.87 31.68
C GLN A 813 18.45 12.88 30.48
N ILE A 814 18.25 13.41 29.28
CA ILE A 814 18.20 12.60 28.05
C ILE A 814 19.62 12.15 27.64
N CYS A 815 20.61 13.04 27.84
CA CYS A 815 21.99 12.82 27.46
C CYS A 815 22.90 13.06 28.68
N PRO A 816 22.85 12.21 29.74
CA PRO A 816 23.62 12.41 30.98
C PRO A 816 25.11 12.35 30.69
N GLY A 817 25.84 13.25 31.33
CA GLY A 817 27.29 13.38 31.14
C GLY A 817 27.72 13.87 29.75
N GLY A 818 26.79 14.37 28.93
CA GLY A 818 27.04 14.84 27.55
C GLY A 818 27.01 13.72 26.50
N ARG A 819 26.47 12.55 26.84
CA ARG A 819 26.35 11.40 25.96
C ARG A 819 24.87 10.98 25.80
N CYS A 820 24.35 10.97 24.59
CA CYS A 820 23.02 10.51 24.28
C CYS A 820 23.07 9.01 24.00
N SER A 821 22.77 8.21 25.01
CA SER A 821 22.74 6.76 24.92
C SER A 821 21.34 6.26 24.59
N PRO A 822 21.17 5.21 23.76
CA PRO A 822 19.86 4.62 23.50
C PRO A 822 19.31 3.81 24.68
N VAL A 823 20.13 3.44 25.66
CA VAL A 823 19.74 2.68 26.85
C VAL A 823 20.39 3.28 28.07
N LEU A 824 19.59 3.64 29.06
CA LEU A 824 20.06 4.11 30.38
C LEU A 824 19.54 3.17 31.48
N GLY A 825 20.46 2.57 32.22
CA GLY A 825 20.13 1.54 33.21
C GLY A 825 19.47 0.32 32.57
N GLU A 826 18.20 0.09 32.87
CA GLU A 826 17.38 -1.00 32.32
C GLU A 826 16.27 -0.45 31.41
N VAL A 827 16.39 0.79 30.88
CA VAL A 827 15.34 1.48 30.12
C VAL A 827 15.85 1.94 28.77
N PHE A 828 15.13 1.58 27.70
CA PHE A 828 15.33 2.19 26.38
C PHE A 828 14.85 3.65 26.41
N VAL A 829 15.73 4.57 25.99
CA VAL A 829 15.46 6.00 25.96
C VAL A 829 14.52 6.37 24.81
N TYR A 830 14.81 5.86 23.62
CA TYR A 830 14.07 6.18 22.40
C TYR A 830 13.16 5.03 22.00
N MET A 831 12.01 5.34 21.37
CA MET A 831 11.11 4.34 20.79
C MET A 831 11.22 4.23 19.26
N ASP A 832 11.90 5.18 18.62
CA ASP A 832 12.13 5.28 17.17
C ASP A 832 13.30 6.23 16.86
N THR A 833 13.22 6.99 15.77
CA THR A 833 14.26 7.93 15.32
C THR A 833 14.29 9.24 16.11
N ASP A 834 13.21 9.64 16.80
CA ASP A 834 13.08 10.98 17.38
C ASP A 834 12.16 11.09 18.59
N HIS A 835 11.47 10.00 18.99
CA HIS A 835 10.59 10.00 20.15
C HIS A 835 11.17 9.22 21.33
N LEU A 836 10.91 9.72 22.51
CA LEU A 836 11.26 9.05 23.77
C LEU A 836 10.25 7.97 24.12
N THR A 837 10.70 6.90 24.80
CA THR A 837 9.76 5.94 25.39
C THR A 837 8.99 6.58 26.53
N ARG A 838 7.70 6.27 26.66
CA ARG A 838 6.88 6.70 27.78
C ARG A 838 7.52 6.30 29.13
N LEU A 839 8.05 5.09 29.21
CA LEU A 839 8.68 4.56 30.39
C LEU A 839 9.86 5.43 30.83
N PHE A 840 10.73 5.84 29.90
CA PHE A 840 11.85 6.73 30.20
C PHE A 840 11.37 8.11 30.68
N VAL A 841 10.35 8.67 30.04
CA VAL A 841 9.76 9.95 30.42
C VAL A 841 9.19 9.88 31.86
N GLU A 842 8.47 8.80 32.18
CA GLU A 842 7.89 8.59 33.51
C GLU A 842 8.96 8.40 34.59
N GLU A 843 9.99 7.59 34.35
CA GLU A 843 10.99 7.23 35.36
C GLU A 843 12.11 8.25 35.48
N SER A 844 12.59 8.85 34.38
CA SER A 844 13.77 9.74 34.39
C SER A 844 13.42 11.22 34.31
N LEU A 845 12.44 11.61 33.51
CA LEU A 845 12.16 13.04 33.31
C LEU A 845 11.12 13.59 34.29
N ALA A 846 10.11 12.82 34.67
CA ALA A 846 9.04 13.28 35.54
C ALA A 846 9.53 13.81 36.90
N PRO A 847 10.54 13.20 37.59
CA PRO A 847 11.08 13.75 38.86
C PRO A 847 11.72 15.14 38.70
N THR A 848 12.33 15.40 37.52
CA THR A 848 12.94 16.72 37.25
C THR A 848 11.86 17.76 36.93
N VAL A 849 10.91 17.44 36.09
CA VAL A 849 9.77 18.30 35.72
C VAL A 849 8.97 18.67 36.97
N THR A 850 8.68 17.70 37.87
CA THR A 850 8.00 17.95 39.14
C THR A 850 8.75 18.94 40.02
N ARG A 851 10.10 18.85 40.08
CA ARG A 851 10.92 19.81 40.85
C ARG A 851 10.89 21.22 40.24
N GLU A 852 11.01 21.33 38.94
CA GLU A 852 11.00 22.62 38.23
C GLU A 852 9.65 23.32 38.36
N LEU A 853 8.55 22.62 38.14
CA LEU A 853 7.21 23.15 38.34
C LEU A 853 6.92 23.54 39.81
N ALA A 854 7.52 22.83 40.81
CA ALA A 854 7.38 23.21 42.21
C ALA A 854 8.14 24.48 42.57
N VAL A 855 9.26 24.78 41.89
CA VAL A 855 10.08 25.98 42.12
C VAL A 855 9.51 27.22 41.45
N THR A 856 9.00 27.07 40.24
CA THR A 856 8.45 28.17 39.41
C THR A 856 7.05 28.59 39.82
N GLY A 857 6.32 27.72 40.54
CA GLY A 857 4.93 27.97 40.91
C GLY A 857 3.96 27.91 39.72
N ALA A 858 4.48 27.44 38.60
CA ALA A 858 3.71 27.24 37.36
C ALA A 858 2.99 25.89 37.40
#